data_d0b561a808c82f0ca01e6e7cbb02361e
#
_entry.id   d0b561a808c82f0ca01e6e7cbb02361e
#
_cell.length_a   1.000
_cell.length_b   1.000
_cell.length_c   1.000
_cell.angle_alpha   90.00
_cell.angle_beta   90.00
_cell.angle_gamma   90.00
#
_symmetry.space_group_name_H-M   'P 1'
#
loop_
_entity.id
_entity.type
_entity.pdbx_description
1 polymer ?
#
loop_
_entity_poly.entity_id
_entity_poly.type
_entity_poly.pdbx_seq_one_letter_code
_entity_poly.pdbx_strand_id
1 'polypeptide(L)'
;MAESPEEPTFQRLGPVNWLPEERKLVERYETEIVELRRRLEIAEAKAAYAGWKLEATQAKRTFKLGEAIGSKSPGKVLEAVRSKSRAPKAPMPVTEAVELANHRPPLVEVPKAKWPLGPVNRPDLRVAVILDDFSRMAFKYEWDQIEFGLKDWPEIFADKRPDLLFCESAWHGNQGRWRYQMTGTNAPKEPLRDLVAWCRAEGIPTVFWNKEDPPNFDFFIDTAKLFDYVFTCDGDMVPKYREVLGHDRVDVLQFAAQPRVHNPIQQKQGRLHDVVFAGMYFRDKHPERREQMETVLDPVRELGLHIFARNGEVDDKYGWPEKYRPHIVGELPYDQMLAAYRMYKVFLNVNSVLDSPTMCARRVFELSACATPVVSGWSRAIEETFGDLVPIAREPVESYNQVLHLINSPELRARMGHLAMREVFDKHLFSHRVDQILQMLGRPTQLRSRSISVVLPTNRASQIEHAISSVAKQIHRPLQLIMVLHGLDIDPVVVADKARMAGITDVTVLPAAPELSLGACMNLGIAAAEGELIAKMDDDNLYGEHYLSDLVRAFDYSDAELVGKGAHYAYFEGRNTTMLRLPGLEHRYSFLVQGGTFLGTAEMFRSYGFPDLTRGEDTHLVRRLKEDGVKIYSADRFNFVYWRSADAAMHTWQADHIKLTRNAQFSFAGRPDDHVLI
;
A
#
# COMPACT_ATOMS: atom_id res chain seq x y z
N MET A 1 8.76 -39.29 24.47
CA MET A 1 8.96 -37.89 24.03
C MET A 1 10.12 -37.94 23.06
N ALA A 2 9.82 -37.89 21.80
CA ALA A 2 10.81 -37.81 20.73
C ALA A 2 10.81 -36.37 20.25
N GLU A 3 11.98 -35.72 20.37
CA GLU A 3 12.24 -34.38 19.86
C GLU A 3 12.12 -34.38 18.33
N SER A 4 11.34 -33.45 17.80
CA SER A 4 11.27 -33.17 16.37
C SER A 4 12.58 -32.52 15.93
N PRO A 5 13.15 -32.87 14.75
CA PRO A 5 14.36 -32.25 14.28
C PRO A 5 14.11 -30.78 13.93
N GLU A 6 14.96 -29.90 14.45
CA GLU A 6 15.01 -28.49 14.09
C GLU A 6 15.24 -28.31 12.58
N GLU A 7 14.38 -27.55 11.93
CA GLU A 7 14.59 -27.12 10.54
C GLU A 7 15.86 -26.24 10.45
N PRO A 8 16.73 -26.47 9.47
CA PRO A 8 17.92 -25.65 9.29
C PRO A 8 17.53 -24.21 8.91
N THR A 9 17.83 -23.26 9.76
CA THR A 9 17.74 -21.83 9.50
C THR A 9 18.74 -21.42 8.44
N PHE A 10 18.31 -21.35 7.18
CA PHE A 10 19.08 -20.72 6.13
C PHE A 10 19.13 -19.21 6.37
N GLN A 11 20.27 -18.70 6.82
CA GLN A 11 20.60 -17.28 6.73
C GLN A 11 20.70 -16.90 5.25
N ARG A 12 19.64 -16.28 4.71
CA ARG A 12 19.67 -15.73 3.35
C ARG A 12 20.50 -14.45 3.36
N LEU A 13 21.61 -14.51 2.65
CA LEU A 13 22.43 -13.36 2.27
C LEU A 13 21.60 -12.35 1.48
N GLY A 14 21.92 -11.04 1.59
CA GLY A 14 21.22 -9.93 0.88
C GLY A 14 21.28 -10.05 -0.65
N PRO A 15 20.77 -9.05 -1.42
CA PRO A 15 20.70 -9.14 -2.86
C PRO A 15 22.08 -9.39 -3.45
N VAL A 16 22.31 -10.63 -3.83
CA VAL A 16 23.54 -11.08 -4.45
C VAL A 16 23.43 -10.71 -5.93
N ASN A 17 24.40 -9.97 -6.46
CA ASN A 17 24.61 -9.90 -7.89
C ASN A 17 25.10 -11.29 -8.32
N TRP A 18 24.16 -12.15 -8.67
CA TRP A 18 24.44 -13.47 -9.19
C TRP A 18 25.33 -13.37 -10.43
N LEU A 19 26.43 -14.10 -10.43
CA LEU A 19 27.16 -14.35 -11.67
C LEU A 19 26.22 -15.07 -12.64
N PRO A 20 26.40 -14.90 -13.96
CA PRO A 20 25.51 -15.54 -14.96
C PRO A 20 25.34 -17.06 -14.76
N GLU A 21 26.36 -17.72 -14.24
CA GLU A 21 26.35 -19.17 -13.93
C GLU A 21 25.52 -19.49 -12.69
N GLU A 22 25.59 -18.65 -11.66
CA GLU A 22 24.77 -18.81 -10.45
C GLU A 22 23.28 -18.57 -10.74
N ARG A 23 22.97 -17.61 -11.61
CA ARG A 23 21.62 -17.36 -12.07
C ARG A 23 21.02 -18.56 -12.79
N LYS A 24 21.78 -19.18 -13.70
CA LYS A 24 21.38 -20.43 -14.38
C LYS A 24 21.18 -21.59 -13.40
N LEU A 25 21.98 -21.66 -12.34
CA LEU A 25 21.85 -22.70 -11.32
C LEU A 25 20.55 -22.51 -10.51
N VAL A 26 20.21 -21.27 -10.13
CA VAL A 26 18.95 -20.95 -9.44
C VAL A 26 17.76 -21.27 -10.33
N GLU A 27 17.75 -20.83 -11.59
CA GLU A 27 16.69 -21.14 -12.57
C GLU A 27 16.50 -22.65 -12.74
N ARG A 28 17.60 -23.41 -12.73
CA ARG A 28 17.54 -24.88 -12.78
C ARG A 28 16.90 -25.48 -11.53
N TYR A 29 17.27 -25.04 -10.33
CA TYR A 29 16.65 -25.52 -9.09
C TYR A 29 15.21 -25.10 -8.96
N GLU A 30 14.84 -23.88 -9.37
CA GLU A 30 13.44 -23.45 -9.42
C GLU A 30 12.61 -24.36 -10.34
N THR A 31 13.15 -24.72 -11.52
CA THR A 31 12.50 -25.65 -12.45
C THR A 31 12.34 -27.04 -11.83
N GLU A 32 13.36 -27.54 -11.12
CA GLU A 32 13.33 -28.86 -10.47
C GLU A 32 12.32 -28.89 -9.31
N ILE A 33 12.21 -27.80 -8.51
CA ILE A 33 11.20 -27.65 -7.45
C ILE A 33 9.78 -27.67 -8.03
N VAL A 34 9.55 -26.98 -9.15
CA VAL A 34 8.26 -26.98 -9.85
C VAL A 34 7.89 -28.39 -10.28
N GLU A 35 8.82 -29.13 -10.88
CA GLU A 35 8.57 -30.50 -11.31
C GLU A 35 8.31 -31.47 -10.14
N LEU A 36 9.02 -31.32 -9.04
CA LEU A 36 8.80 -32.12 -7.82
C LEU A 36 7.43 -31.85 -7.21
N ARG A 37 7.00 -30.60 -7.13
CA ARG A 37 5.66 -30.23 -6.66
C ARG A 37 4.58 -30.83 -7.55
N ARG A 38 4.73 -30.75 -8.88
CA ARG A 38 3.82 -31.37 -9.85
C ARG A 38 3.70 -32.89 -9.61
N ARG A 39 4.81 -33.58 -9.38
CA ARG A 39 4.82 -35.03 -9.08
C ARG A 39 4.09 -35.34 -7.78
N LEU A 40 4.23 -34.48 -6.77
CA LEU A 40 3.54 -34.62 -5.50
C LEU A 40 2.02 -34.50 -5.68
N GLU A 41 1.53 -33.48 -6.37
CA GLU A 41 0.08 -33.30 -6.65
C GLU A 41 -0.52 -34.49 -7.38
N ILE A 42 0.18 -35.04 -8.39
CA ILE A 42 -0.25 -36.24 -9.11
C ILE A 42 -0.29 -37.47 -8.15
N ALA A 43 0.69 -37.59 -7.25
CA ALA A 43 0.72 -38.70 -6.30
C ALA A 43 -0.40 -38.60 -5.28
N GLU A 44 -0.70 -37.39 -4.78
CA GLU A 44 -1.80 -37.11 -3.87
C GLU A 44 -3.17 -37.41 -4.53
N ALA A 45 -3.38 -37.01 -5.78
CA ALA A 45 -4.59 -37.32 -6.53
C ALA A 45 -4.78 -38.85 -6.73
N LYS A 46 -3.69 -39.56 -7.03
CA LYS A 46 -3.72 -41.04 -7.14
C LYS A 46 -4.07 -41.70 -5.79
N ALA A 47 -3.48 -41.21 -4.70
CA ALA A 47 -3.76 -41.70 -3.36
C ALA A 47 -5.21 -41.45 -2.93
N ALA A 48 -5.72 -40.23 -3.20
CA ALA A 48 -7.12 -39.88 -2.93
C ALA A 48 -8.11 -40.75 -3.71
N TYR A 49 -7.83 -40.99 -5.01
CA TYR A 49 -8.66 -41.87 -5.84
C TYR A 49 -8.63 -43.34 -5.36
N ALA A 50 -7.46 -43.83 -4.97
CA ALA A 50 -7.31 -45.19 -4.43
C ALA A 50 -8.08 -45.36 -3.08
N GLY A 51 -7.94 -44.36 -2.18
CA GLY A 51 -8.68 -44.30 -0.93
C GLY A 51 -10.19 -44.30 -1.15
N TRP A 52 -10.68 -43.41 -2.03
CA TRP A 52 -12.10 -43.37 -2.41
C TRP A 52 -12.59 -44.69 -2.98
N LYS A 53 -11.81 -45.33 -3.87
CA LYS A 53 -12.18 -46.63 -4.48
C LYS A 53 -12.32 -47.73 -3.43
N LEU A 54 -11.46 -47.72 -2.42
CA LEU A 54 -11.55 -48.65 -1.28
C LEU A 54 -12.79 -48.35 -0.46
N GLU A 55 -13.06 -47.13 -0.04
CA GLU A 55 -14.22 -46.71 0.72
C GLU A 55 -15.54 -46.97 -0.04
N ALA A 56 -15.58 -46.66 -1.33
CA ALA A 56 -16.73 -46.93 -2.18
C ALA A 56 -17.01 -48.44 -2.31
N THR A 57 -15.94 -49.24 -2.31
CA THR A 57 -16.07 -50.72 -2.36
C THR A 57 -16.61 -51.25 -0.99
N GLN A 58 -16.07 -50.76 0.12
CA GLN A 58 -16.54 -51.10 1.43
C GLN A 58 -17.98 -50.64 1.73
N ALA A 59 -18.39 -49.52 1.13
CA ALA A 59 -19.76 -49.01 1.23
C ALA A 59 -20.79 -49.82 0.45
N LYS A 60 -20.38 -50.70 -0.48
CA LYS A 60 -21.31 -51.54 -1.23
C LYS A 60 -22.01 -52.52 -0.33
N ARG A 61 -23.32 -52.64 -0.49
CA ARG A 61 -24.18 -53.57 0.31
C ARG A 61 -23.70 -55.01 0.22
N THR A 62 -23.19 -55.43 -0.90
CA THR A 62 -22.62 -56.77 -1.15
C THR A 62 -21.37 -57.02 -0.29
N PHE A 63 -20.49 -56.03 -0.09
CA PHE A 63 -19.30 -56.16 0.75
C PHE A 63 -19.67 -56.23 2.22
N LYS A 64 -20.56 -55.34 2.71
CA LYS A 64 -21.08 -55.37 4.08
C LYS A 64 -21.81 -56.66 4.41
N LEU A 65 -22.57 -57.19 3.45
CA LEU A 65 -23.27 -58.48 3.59
C LEU A 65 -22.28 -59.65 3.68
N GLY A 66 -21.23 -59.67 2.85
CA GLY A 66 -20.15 -60.66 2.92
C GLY A 66 -19.43 -60.69 4.27
N GLU A 67 -19.06 -59.52 4.78
CA GLU A 67 -18.43 -59.37 6.10
C GLU A 67 -19.36 -59.83 7.25
N ALA A 68 -20.66 -59.48 7.16
CA ALA A 68 -21.65 -59.83 8.14
C ALA A 68 -21.91 -61.35 8.17
N ILE A 69 -21.96 -62.01 7.01
CA ILE A 69 -22.08 -63.48 6.88
C ILE A 69 -20.83 -64.17 7.42
N GLY A 70 -19.63 -63.65 7.09
CA GLY A 70 -18.34 -64.15 7.60
C GLY A 70 -18.23 -64.10 9.11
N SER A 71 -18.85 -63.10 9.76
CA SER A 71 -18.86 -62.93 11.23
C SER A 71 -19.80 -63.89 11.96
N LYS A 72 -20.62 -64.65 11.26
CA LYS A 72 -21.66 -65.60 11.80
C LYS A 72 -22.63 -64.94 12.76
N SER A 73 -22.86 -63.61 12.69
CA SER A 73 -23.73 -62.84 13.57
C SER A 73 -25.05 -62.48 12.90
N PRO A 74 -26.23 -63.05 13.30
CA PRO A 74 -27.52 -62.71 12.68
C PRO A 74 -27.89 -61.22 12.77
N GLY A 75 -27.46 -60.52 13.82
CA GLY A 75 -27.71 -59.10 14.00
C GLY A 75 -26.97 -58.25 12.96
N LYS A 76 -25.70 -58.56 12.70
CA LYS A 76 -24.90 -57.86 11.69
C LYS A 76 -25.43 -58.11 10.24
N VAL A 77 -25.94 -59.28 9.97
CA VAL A 77 -26.58 -59.58 8.64
C VAL A 77 -27.84 -58.74 8.48
N LEU A 78 -28.67 -58.61 9.48
CA LEU A 78 -29.90 -57.80 9.43
C LEU A 78 -29.58 -56.31 9.29
N GLU A 79 -28.58 -55.82 9.94
CA GLU A 79 -28.06 -54.43 9.82
C GLU A 79 -27.51 -54.15 8.41
N ALA A 80 -26.71 -55.07 7.85
CA ALA A 80 -26.17 -54.97 6.50
C ALA A 80 -27.27 -54.94 5.43
N VAL A 81 -28.35 -55.74 5.61
CA VAL A 81 -29.53 -55.77 4.73
C VAL A 81 -30.31 -54.44 4.79
N ARG A 82 -30.38 -53.79 5.96
CA ARG A 82 -31.10 -52.53 6.17
C ARG A 82 -30.25 -51.29 5.83
N SER A 83 -28.94 -51.44 5.71
CA SER A 83 -28.06 -50.31 5.42
C SER A 83 -28.32 -49.68 4.02
N LYS A 84 -28.53 -48.37 3.99
CA LYS A 84 -28.55 -47.63 2.71
C LYS A 84 -27.10 -47.47 2.24
N SER A 85 -26.81 -48.03 1.07
CA SER A 85 -25.50 -47.83 0.40
C SER A 85 -25.41 -46.39 -0.11
N ARG A 86 -24.66 -45.55 0.56
CA ARG A 86 -24.32 -44.19 0.07
C ARG A 86 -22.82 -44.16 -0.16
N ALA A 87 -22.42 -44.34 -1.38
CA ALA A 87 -21.01 -44.19 -1.78
C ALA A 87 -20.55 -42.75 -1.53
N PRO A 88 -19.33 -42.54 -1.05
CA PRO A 88 -18.74 -41.21 -0.96
C PRO A 88 -18.65 -40.56 -2.35
N LYS A 89 -18.66 -39.23 -2.40
CA LYS A 89 -18.51 -38.48 -3.65
C LYS A 89 -17.13 -38.81 -4.25
N ALA A 90 -17.09 -39.11 -5.54
CA ALA A 90 -15.83 -39.40 -6.22
C ALA A 90 -14.92 -38.18 -6.18
N PRO A 91 -13.61 -38.34 -5.88
CA PRO A 91 -12.64 -37.29 -6.09
C PRO A 91 -12.45 -37.06 -7.60
N MET A 92 -11.74 -35.97 -7.94
CA MET A 92 -11.37 -35.66 -9.31
C MET A 92 -10.69 -36.87 -9.99
N PRO A 93 -11.03 -37.21 -11.25
CA PRO A 93 -10.35 -38.28 -11.98
C PRO A 93 -8.83 -38.03 -12.06
N VAL A 94 -8.03 -39.08 -11.92
CA VAL A 94 -6.56 -38.95 -11.95
C VAL A 94 -6.06 -38.35 -13.27
N THR A 95 -6.71 -38.65 -14.38
CA THR A 95 -6.42 -38.09 -15.71
C THR A 95 -6.63 -36.59 -15.73
N GLU A 96 -7.74 -36.10 -15.19
CA GLU A 96 -8.05 -34.67 -15.08
C GLU A 96 -7.11 -33.95 -14.09
N ALA A 97 -6.76 -34.60 -12.98
CA ALA A 97 -5.77 -34.08 -12.05
C ALA A 97 -4.36 -33.98 -12.67
N VAL A 98 -3.99 -34.96 -13.51
CA VAL A 98 -2.70 -34.94 -14.24
C VAL A 98 -2.70 -33.83 -15.31
N GLU A 99 -3.79 -33.64 -16.03
CA GLU A 99 -3.92 -32.58 -17.04
C GLU A 99 -3.88 -31.20 -16.35
N LEU A 100 -4.60 -31.01 -15.23
CA LEU A 100 -4.57 -29.78 -14.44
C LEU A 100 -3.17 -29.49 -13.86
N ALA A 101 -2.50 -30.50 -13.32
CA ALA A 101 -1.14 -30.34 -12.79
C ALA A 101 -0.12 -30.01 -13.90
N ASN A 102 -0.35 -30.45 -15.14
CA ASN A 102 0.50 -30.11 -16.28
C ASN A 102 0.29 -28.69 -16.80
N HIS A 103 -0.86 -28.07 -16.52
CA HIS A 103 -1.25 -26.74 -17.04
C HIS A 103 -1.32 -25.67 -15.96
N ARG A 104 -1.19 -26.03 -14.67
CA ARG A 104 -1.15 -25.03 -13.59
C ARG A 104 0.22 -24.35 -13.54
N PRO A 105 0.25 -23.02 -13.55
CA PRO A 105 1.47 -22.31 -13.21
C PRO A 105 1.85 -22.61 -11.75
N PRO A 106 3.14 -22.49 -11.37
CA PRO A 106 3.56 -22.73 -10.01
C PRO A 106 2.77 -21.83 -9.05
N LEU A 107 2.32 -22.41 -7.92
CA LEU A 107 1.66 -21.64 -6.87
C LEU A 107 2.58 -20.51 -6.41
N VAL A 108 2.06 -19.29 -6.45
CA VAL A 108 2.80 -18.13 -5.94
C VAL A 108 2.59 -18.06 -4.43
N GLU A 109 3.67 -18.24 -3.68
CA GLU A 109 3.65 -18.07 -2.23
C GLU A 109 3.57 -16.59 -1.89
N VAL A 110 2.44 -16.17 -1.35
CA VAL A 110 2.20 -14.79 -0.90
C VAL A 110 2.14 -14.78 0.63
N PRO A 111 3.06 -14.08 1.31
CA PRO A 111 3.04 -13.99 2.76
C PRO A 111 1.82 -13.19 3.24
N LYS A 112 1.35 -13.47 4.45
CA LYS A 112 0.34 -12.65 5.11
C LYS A 112 0.93 -11.29 5.51
N ALA A 113 0.26 -10.22 5.17
CA ALA A 113 0.61 -8.89 5.67
C ALA A 113 0.29 -8.81 7.17
N LYS A 114 1.18 -8.18 7.91
CA LYS A 114 0.92 -7.85 9.32
C LYS A 114 0.07 -6.60 9.37
N TRP A 115 -0.95 -6.61 10.25
CA TRP A 115 -1.73 -5.42 10.56
C TRP A 115 -0.95 -4.60 11.59
N PRO A 116 -0.45 -3.41 11.24
CA PRO A 116 0.33 -2.61 12.18
C PRO A 116 -0.55 -2.16 13.35
N LEU A 117 0.06 -2.14 14.52
CA LEU A 117 -0.48 -1.44 15.68
C LEU A 117 -0.02 0.02 15.61
N GLY A 118 -0.78 0.91 16.18
CA GLY A 118 -0.39 2.31 16.24
C GLY A 118 -1.53 3.21 16.70
N PRO A 119 -1.23 4.47 17.02
CA PRO A 119 -2.26 5.42 17.41
C PRO A 119 -3.25 5.63 16.27
N VAL A 120 -4.47 5.91 16.61
CA VAL A 120 -5.48 6.39 15.67
C VAL A 120 -5.29 7.88 15.40
N ASN A 121 -5.70 8.34 14.21
CA ASN A 121 -5.51 9.75 13.82
C ASN A 121 -6.38 10.71 14.67
N ARG A 122 -7.57 10.25 15.10
CA ARG A 122 -8.53 11.04 15.90
C ARG A 122 -8.99 10.21 17.11
N PRO A 123 -8.17 10.08 18.16
CA PRO A 123 -8.47 9.23 19.32
C PRO A 123 -9.68 9.75 20.12
N ASP A 124 -9.97 11.03 20.03
CA ASP A 124 -11.08 11.68 20.75
C ASP A 124 -12.42 11.57 20.00
N LEU A 125 -12.43 11.06 18.75
CA LEU A 125 -13.64 10.84 17.96
C LEU A 125 -14.08 9.38 18.06
N ARG A 126 -15.12 9.11 18.86
CA ARG A 126 -15.72 7.79 19.06
C ARG A 126 -16.79 7.53 18.01
N VAL A 127 -16.57 6.56 17.14
CA VAL A 127 -17.49 6.25 16.06
C VAL A 127 -18.03 4.83 16.17
N ALA A 128 -19.34 4.72 16.35
CA ALA A 128 -20.04 3.46 16.24
C ALA A 128 -20.17 3.08 14.77
N VAL A 129 -19.79 1.86 14.40
CA VAL A 129 -19.70 1.47 12.98
C VAL A 129 -20.48 0.20 12.66
N ILE A 130 -21.06 0.17 11.43
CA ILE A 130 -21.53 -1.05 10.77
C ILE A 130 -20.84 -1.10 9.40
N LEU A 131 -19.77 -1.88 9.29
CA LEU A 131 -18.88 -1.92 8.14
C LEU A 131 -18.55 -3.36 7.75
N ASP A 132 -18.36 -3.61 6.45
CA ASP A 132 -17.72 -4.83 5.97
C ASP A 132 -16.21 -4.80 6.21
N ASP A 133 -15.55 -5.94 6.12
CA ASP A 133 -14.17 -6.10 6.61
C ASP A 133 -13.17 -5.10 6.07
N PHE A 134 -13.23 -4.73 4.78
CA PHE A 134 -12.25 -3.80 4.20
C PHE A 134 -12.33 -2.41 4.82
N SER A 135 -13.54 -1.84 4.86
CA SER A 135 -13.77 -0.51 5.43
C SER A 135 -13.51 -0.52 6.92
N ARG A 136 -13.99 -1.56 7.62
CA ARG A 136 -13.78 -1.76 9.06
C ARG A 136 -12.30 -1.73 9.43
N MET A 137 -11.47 -2.44 8.65
CA MET A 137 -10.03 -2.51 8.87
C MET A 137 -9.28 -1.25 8.45
N ALA A 138 -9.82 -0.45 7.54
CA ALA A 138 -9.21 0.80 7.13
C ALA A 138 -9.56 1.96 8.06
N PHE A 139 -10.84 2.12 8.41
CA PHE A 139 -11.30 3.20 9.28
C PHE A 139 -10.81 3.09 10.73
N LYS A 140 -10.47 1.89 11.21
CA LYS A 140 -9.97 1.71 12.59
C LYS A 140 -8.71 2.52 12.94
N TYR A 141 -7.99 3.03 11.95
CA TYR A 141 -6.83 3.90 12.13
C TYR A 141 -7.20 5.39 12.16
N GLU A 142 -8.45 5.70 11.80
CA GLU A 142 -8.90 7.08 11.69
C GLU A 142 -9.54 7.62 12.96
N TRP A 143 -10.27 6.76 13.71
CA TRP A 143 -11.05 7.14 14.89
C TRP A 143 -11.11 6.03 15.93
N ASP A 144 -11.54 6.35 17.14
CA ASP A 144 -11.84 5.35 18.16
C ASP A 144 -13.09 4.56 17.76
N GLN A 145 -12.87 3.40 17.12
CA GLN A 145 -13.91 2.59 16.50
C GLN A 145 -14.64 1.72 17.50
N ILE A 146 -15.96 1.87 17.58
CA ILE A 146 -16.84 1.04 18.40
C ILE A 146 -17.55 0.03 17.49
N GLU A 147 -17.22 -1.24 17.64
CA GLU A 147 -17.86 -2.36 16.95
C GLU A 147 -18.87 -3.05 17.86
N PHE A 148 -20.06 -3.32 17.37
CA PHE A 148 -21.18 -3.90 18.12
C PHE A 148 -22.03 -4.81 17.24
N GLY A 149 -22.92 -5.60 17.86
CA GLY A 149 -23.88 -6.48 17.20
C GLY A 149 -25.32 -6.02 17.39
N LEU A 150 -26.27 -6.86 16.98
CA LEU A 150 -27.70 -6.56 16.98
C LEU A 150 -28.31 -6.34 18.39
N LYS A 151 -27.72 -6.92 19.42
CA LYS A 151 -28.31 -6.98 20.77
C LYS A 151 -27.45 -6.31 21.84
N ASP A 152 -26.16 -6.20 21.66
CA ASP A 152 -25.18 -5.74 22.66
C ASP A 152 -24.88 -4.22 22.57
N TRP A 153 -25.34 -3.53 21.52
CA TRP A 153 -25.10 -2.10 21.36
C TRP A 153 -25.64 -1.22 22.52
N PRO A 154 -26.79 -1.50 23.18
CA PRO A 154 -27.25 -0.64 24.25
C PRO A 154 -26.29 -0.64 25.45
N GLU A 155 -25.74 -1.81 25.82
CA GLU A 155 -24.77 -1.95 26.91
C GLU A 155 -23.45 -1.28 26.54
N ILE A 156 -22.96 -1.51 25.31
CA ILE A 156 -21.71 -0.93 24.81
C ILE A 156 -21.82 0.61 24.78
N PHE A 157 -22.94 1.17 24.32
CA PHE A 157 -23.13 2.62 24.22
C PHE A 157 -23.38 3.29 25.57
N ALA A 158 -23.91 2.55 26.55
CA ALA A 158 -24.02 3.03 27.93
C ALA A 158 -22.64 3.21 28.57
N ASP A 159 -21.69 2.30 28.28
CA ASP A 159 -20.31 2.38 28.74
C ASP A 159 -19.49 3.39 27.91
N LYS A 160 -19.63 3.33 26.59
CA LYS A 160 -18.87 4.13 25.63
C LYS A 160 -19.80 4.82 24.64
N ARG A 161 -20.34 5.98 25.02
CA ARG A 161 -21.23 6.77 24.16
C ARG A 161 -20.53 7.18 22.87
N PRO A 162 -21.06 6.86 21.69
CA PRO A 162 -20.50 7.31 20.42
C PRO A 162 -20.80 8.78 20.15
N ASP A 163 -19.91 9.44 19.41
CA ASP A 163 -20.09 10.81 18.91
C ASP A 163 -20.75 10.81 17.51
N LEU A 164 -20.77 9.65 16.84
CA LEU A 164 -21.27 9.46 15.47
C LEU A 164 -21.62 7.99 15.27
N LEU A 165 -22.71 7.71 14.55
CA LEU A 165 -23.01 6.41 13.95
C LEU A 165 -22.66 6.47 12.44
N PHE A 166 -21.70 5.64 12.00
CA PHE A 166 -21.31 5.52 10.59
C PHE A 166 -21.59 4.12 10.06
N CYS A 167 -22.46 4.02 9.07
CA CYS A 167 -22.85 2.77 8.43
C CYS A 167 -22.55 2.82 6.94
N GLU A 168 -21.97 1.77 6.39
CA GLU A 168 -21.88 1.61 4.93
C GLU A 168 -22.97 0.66 4.42
N SER A 169 -23.15 0.60 3.09
CA SER A 169 -23.98 -0.40 2.40
C SER A 169 -23.39 -1.81 2.59
N ALA A 170 -23.51 -2.34 3.82
CA ALA A 170 -22.90 -3.59 4.21
C ALA A 170 -23.79 -4.79 3.94
N TRP A 171 -23.24 -5.83 3.29
CA TRP A 171 -23.92 -7.12 3.12
C TRP A 171 -23.85 -7.98 4.36
N HIS A 172 -22.73 -7.95 5.06
CA HIS A 172 -22.48 -8.75 6.25
C HIS A 172 -22.34 -7.91 7.53
N GLY A 173 -21.70 -6.75 7.46
CA GLY A 173 -21.49 -5.81 8.54
C GLY A 173 -20.88 -6.41 9.82
N ASN A 174 -19.81 -5.83 10.33
CA ASN A 174 -19.14 -6.19 11.58
C ASN A 174 -18.93 -7.72 11.73
N GLN A 175 -18.26 -8.36 10.71
CA GLN A 175 -17.98 -9.80 10.70
C GLN A 175 -19.25 -10.69 10.70
N GLY A 176 -20.30 -10.24 10.02
CA GLY A 176 -21.56 -10.98 9.90
C GLY A 176 -22.58 -10.72 11.01
N ARG A 177 -22.24 -9.94 12.05
CA ARG A 177 -23.17 -9.59 13.13
C ARG A 177 -24.37 -8.76 12.68
N TRP A 178 -24.27 -8.04 11.51
CA TRP A 178 -25.33 -7.24 10.89
C TRP A 178 -25.78 -7.79 9.53
N ARG A 179 -25.59 -9.11 9.32
CA ARG A 179 -25.86 -9.76 8.04
C ARG A 179 -27.30 -9.54 7.58
N TYR A 180 -27.48 -9.01 6.35
CA TYR A 180 -28.76 -8.75 5.69
C TYR A 180 -29.74 -7.86 6.48
N GLN A 181 -29.25 -6.96 7.34
CA GLN A 181 -30.10 -6.01 8.04
C GLN A 181 -30.51 -4.82 7.15
N MET A 182 -29.71 -4.52 6.12
CA MET A 182 -29.88 -3.38 5.22
C MET A 182 -30.51 -3.75 3.88
N THR A 183 -30.61 -5.04 3.56
CA THR A 183 -31.05 -5.53 2.23
C THR A 183 -32.05 -6.67 2.34
N GLY A 184 -32.78 -6.95 1.25
CA GLY A 184 -33.77 -8.03 1.14
C GLY A 184 -35.18 -7.58 1.53
N THR A 185 -36.12 -8.55 1.52
CA THR A 185 -37.55 -8.27 1.80
C THR A 185 -37.72 -7.57 3.16
N ASN A 186 -38.44 -6.45 3.18
CA ASN A 186 -38.69 -5.62 4.37
C ASN A 186 -37.41 -5.02 5.01
N ALA A 187 -36.37 -4.81 4.24
CA ALA A 187 -35.24 -4.00 4.70
C ALA A 187 -35.59 -2.51 4.63
N PRO A 188 -34.98 -1.65 5.47
CA PRO A 188 -34.13 -1.98 6.62
C PRO A 188 -34.88 -2.70 7.74
N LYS A 189 -34.22 -3.66 8.42
CA LYS A 189 -34.84 -4.46 9.49
C LYS A 189 -35.02 -3.67 10.79
N GLU A 190 -35.91 -4.16 11.65
CA GLU A 190 -36.25 -3.53 12.94
C GLU A 190 -35.03 -3.19 13.81
N PRO A 191 -34.01 -4.08 14.02
CA PRO A 191 -32.85 -3.74 14.83
C PRO A 191 -32.06 -2.51 14.33
N LEU A 192 -32.00 -2.31 13.02
CA LEU A 192 -31.34 -1.13 12.45
C LEU A 192 -32.19 0.13 12.62
N ARG A 193 -33.52 0.01 12.49
CA ARG A 193 -34.45 1.12 12.72
C ARG A 193 -34.38 1.59 14.18
N ASP A 194 -34.37 0.67 15.13
CA ASP A 194 -34.30 0.95 16.55
C ASP A 194 -32.98 1.64 16.92
N LEU A 195 -31.87 1.15 16.40
CA LEU A 195 -30.55 1.75 16.60
C LEU A 195 -30.51 3.21 16.08
N VAL A 196 -30.98 3.45 14.85
CA VAL A 196 -30.97 4.80 14.27
C VAL A 196 -31.95 5.71 15.01
N ALA A 197 -33.13 5.22 15.39
CA ALA A 197 -34.10 5.98 16.19
C ALA A 197 -33.52 6.38 17.56
N TRP A 198 -32.84 5.46 18.23
CA TRP A 198 -32.13 5.74 19.48
C TRP A 198 -31.05 6.81 19.30
N CYS A 199 -30.19 6.67 18.28
CA CYS A 199 -29.16 7.68 17.98
C CYS A 199 -29.78 9.09 17.81
N ARG A 200 -30.89 9.19 17.09
CA ARG A 200 -31.60 10.47 16.93
C ARG A 200 -32.13 11.01 18.26
N ALA A 201 -32.74 10.16 19.08
CA ALA A 201 -33.27 10.57 20.39
C ALA A 201 -32.13 11.10 21.30
N GLU A 202 -30.93 10.53 21.17
CA GLU A 202 -29.75 10.93 21.92
C GLU A 202 -28.97 12.09 21.26
N GLY A 203 -29.41 12.62 20.13
CA GLY A 203 -28.72 13.68 19.39
C GLY A 203 -27.38 13.25 18.78
N ILE A 204 -27.20 11.94 18.53
CA ILE A 204 -26.05 11.39 17.86
C ILE A 204 -26.29 11.40 16.35
N PRO A 205 -25.50 12.13 15.54
CA PRO A 205 -25.67 12.16 14.10
C PRO A 205 -25.44 10.78 13.47
N THR A 206 -26.23 10.49 12.42
CA THR A 206 -26.16 9.22 11.71
C THR A 206 -25.76 9.43 10.26
N VAL A 207 -24.75 8.71 9.80
CA VAL A 207 -24.18 8.80 8.45
C VAL A 207 -24.27 7.46 7.76
N PHE A 208 -24.78 7.45 6.53
CA PHE A 208 -24.82 6.29 5.66
C PHE A 208 -23.95 6.51 4.43
N TRP A 209 -23.12 5.54 4.09
CA TRP A 209 -22.29 5.55 2.89
C TRP A 209 -22.66 4.40 1.96
N ASN A 210 -23.26 4.72 0.80
CA ASN A 210 -23.51 3.71 -0.23
C ASN A 210 -22.28 3.55 -1.13
N LYS A 211 -21.47 2.53 -0.84
CA LYS A 211 -20.29 2.14 -1.63
C LYS A 211 -20.65 1.22 -2.81
N GLU A 212 -21.90 0.81 -2.92
CA GLU A 212 -22.39 -0.15 -3.91
C GLU A 212 -23.11 0.54 -5.09
N ASP A 213 -23.16 1.88 -5.12
CA ASP A 213 -23.73 2.67 -6.21
C ASP A 213 -22.88 2.58 -7.50
N PRO A 214 -23.50 2.77 -8.68
CA PRO A 214 -24.92 2.89 -8.90
C PRO A 214 -25.67 1.55 -9.00
N PRO A 215 -25.01 0.37 -9.22
CA PRO A 215 -25.72 -0.87 -9.58
C PRO A 215 -26.68 -1.39 -8.50
N ASN A 216 -26.40 -1.10 -7.24
CA ASN A 216 -27.16 -1.60 -6.09
C ASN A 216 -27.94 -0.49 -5.36
N PHE A 217 -28.22 0.65 -6.01
CA PHE A 217 -28.97 1.75 -5.44
C PHE A 217 -30.32 1.31 -4.84
N ASP A 218 -31.10 0.55 -5.62
CA ASP A 218 -32.43 0.12 -5.22
C ASP A 218 -32.43 -0.84 -4.02
N PHE A 219 -31.33 -1.54 -3.77
CA PHE A 219 -31.18 -2.40 -2.58
C PHE A 219 -30.97 -1.62 -1.29
N PHE A 220 -30.40 -0.40 -1.36
CA PHE A 220 -29.98 0.35 -0.18
C PHE A 220 -30.71 1.67 0.04
N ILE A 221 -31.52 2.15 -0.92
CA ILE A 221 -32.19 3.46 -0.82
C ILE A 221 -33.11 3.55 0.39
N ASP A 222 -33.88 2.50 0.70
CA ASP A 222 -34.78 2.50 1.87
C ASP A 222 -34.00 2.51 3.19
N THR A 223 -32.80 1.95 3.21
CA THR A 223 -31.87 2.07 4.33
C THR A 223 -31.33 3.49 4.44
N ALA A 224 -30.91 4.09 3.33
CA ALA A 224 -30.40 5.47 3.31
C ALA A 224 -31.41 6.48 3.89
N LYS A 225 -32.74 6.29 3.66
CA LYS A 225 -33.82 7.15 4.22
C LYS A 225 -33.84 7.22 5.75
N LEU A 226 -33.22 6.26 6.44
CA LEU A 226 -33.15 6.27 7.90
C LEU A 226 -32.12 7.26 8.45
N PHE A 227 -31.09 7.62 7.68
CA PHE A 227 -29.94 8.36 8.15
C PHE A 227 -30.06 9.86 7.93
N ASP A 228 -29.37 10.65 8.76
CA ASP A 228 -29.41 12.12 8.69
C ASP A 228 -28.55 12.66 7.55
N TYR A 229 -27.44 11.96 7.25
CA TYR A 229 -26.48 12.30 6.21
C TYR A 229 -26.21 11.08 5.34
N VAL A 230 -26.14 11.29 4.03
CA VAL A 230 -25.91 10.20 3.09
C VAL A 230 -24.74 10.52 2.17
N PHE A 231 -23.87 9.56 1.99
CA PHE A 231 -22.78 9.60 1.01
C PHE A 231 -22.96 8.51 -0.02
N THR A 232 -22.59 8.82 -1.25
CA THR A 232 -22.50 7.86 -2.36
C THR A 232 -21.09 7.81 -2.92
N CYS A 233 -20.65 6.67 -3.46
CA CYS A 233 -19.39 6.62 -4.18
C CYS A 233 -19.48 7.16 -5.62
N ASP A 234 -20.70 7.48 -6.12
CA ASP A 234 -20.95 7.94 -7.47
C ASP A 234 -21.57 9.36 -7.48
N GLY A 235 -20.84 10.32 -8.06
CA GLY A 235 -21.24 11.71 -8.15
C GLY A 235 -22.55 11.93 -8.90
N ASP A 236 -22.81 11.14 -9.94
CA ASP A 236 -24.03 11.24 -10.74
C ASP A 236 -25.27 10.77 -9.98
N MET A 237 -25.10 10.05 -8.85
CA MET A 237 -26.20 9.63 -7.98
C MET A 237 -26.64 10.70 -6.97
N VAL A 238 -25.85 11.73 -6.70
CA VAL A 238 -26.16 12.77 -5.71
C VAL A 238 -27.50 13.46 -5.98
N PRO A 239 -27.84 13.91 -7.20
CA PRO A 239 -29.14 14.52 -7.49
C PRO A 239 -30.31 13.57 -7.20
N LYS A 240 -30.18 12.29 -7.58
CA LYS A 240 -31.19 11.25 -7.34
C LYS A 240 -31.44 11.02 -5.85
N TYR A 241 -30.35 10.96 -5.04
CA TYR A 241 -30.50 10.89 -3.59
C TYR A 241 -31.21 12.10 -3.01
N ARG A 242 -30.84 13.32 -3.42
CA ARG A 242 -31.48 14.56 -2.94
C ARG A 242 -32.98 14.59 -3.25
N GLU A 243 -33.38 14.17 -4.45
CA GLU A 243 -34.78 14.04 -4.85
C GLU A 243 -35.53 13.03 -3.96
N VAL A 244 -35.01 11.83 -3.78
CA VAL A 244 -35.65 10.75 -3.02
C VAL A 244 -35.69 11.02 -1.51
N LEU A 245 -34.64 11.64 -0.96
CA LEU A 245 -34.52 11.92 0.47
C LEU A 245 -35.18 13.24 0.88
N GLY A 246 -35.40 14.17 -0.07
CA GLY A 246 -36.02 15.47 0.20
C GLY A 246 -35.13 16.44 0.98
N HIS A 247 -33.79 16.26 0.94
CA HIS A 247 -32.83 17.15 1.61
C HIS A 247 -31.48 17.17 0.93
N ASP A 248 -30.65 18.21 1.19
CA ASP A 248 -29.35 18.44 0.56
C ASP A 248 -28.13 17.84 1.34
N ARG A 249 -28.39 17.12 2.44
CA ARG A 249 -27.33 16.47 3.22
C ARG A 249 -26.82 15.19 2.54
N VAL A 250 -26.43 15.32 1.27
CA VAL A 250 -25.97 14.26 0.40
C VAL A 250 -24.72 14.73 -0.35
N ASP A 251 -23.64 13.93 -0.32
CA ASP A 251 -22.42 14.23 -1.04
C ASP A 251 -21.69 12.96 -1.48
N VAL A 252 -20.61 13.12 -2.22
CA VAL A 252 -19.74 12.04 -2.70
C VAL A 252 -18.75 11.63 -1.62
N LEU A 253 -18.55 10.33 -1.44
CA LEU A 253 -17.45 9.76 -0.67
C LEU A 253 -16.79 8.63 -1.48
N GLN A 254 -15.73 8.97 -2.18
CA GLN A 254 -14.97 8.00 -2.98
C GLN A 254 -14.25 6.97 -2.11
N PHE A 255 -13.86 5.85 -2.72
CA PHE A 255 -12.89 4.95 -2.11
C PHE A 255 -11.56 5.67 -1.83
N ALA A 256 -10.76 5.06 -0.97
CA ALA A 256 -9.52 5.65 -0.48
C ALA A 256 -8.49 4.57 -0.13
N ALA A 257 -7.27 5.00 0.18
CA ALA A 257 -6.23 4.15 0.73
C ALA A 257 -6.01 4.45 2.23
N GLN A 258 -5.53 3.42 2.96
CA GLN A 258 -5.10 3.55 4.35
C GLN A 258 -3.58 3.40 4.43
N PRO A 259 -2.81 4.46 4.75
CA PRO A 259 -1.35 4.43 4.73
C PRO A 259 -0.73 3.33 5.59
N ARG A 260 -1.36 3.00 6.72
CA ARG A 260 -0.85 1.95 7.61
C ARG A 260 -0.76 0.59 6.95
N VAL A 261 -1.59 0.30 5.96
CA VAL A 261 -1.63 -1.00 5.25
C VAL A 261 -1.32 -0.88 3.77
N HIS A 262 -1.69 0.22 3.12
CA HIS A 262 -1.40 0.52 1.72
C HIS A 262 -0.25 1.53 1.65
N ASN A 263 0.95 1.02 1.50
CA ASN A 263 2.18 1.82 1.52
C ASN A 263 3.27 1.17 0.68
N PRO A 264 4.31 1.92 0.30
CA PRO A 264 5.35 1.43 -0.61
C PRO A 264 6.40 0.54 0.06
N ILE A 265 6.33 0.27 1.38
CA ILE A 265 7.37 -0.50 2.10
C ILE A 265 7.60 -1.84 1.42
N GLN A 266 8.77 -2.00 0.82
CA GLN A 266 9.13 -3.17 0.03
C GLN A 266 9.41 -4.39 0.93
N GLN A 267 8.99 -5.56 0.45
CA GLN A 267 9.43 -6.83 1.03
C GLN A 267 10.92 -7.07 0.71
N LYS A 268 11.58 -7.95 1.49
CA LYS A 268 13.02 -8.24 1.30
C LYS A 268 13.38 -8.60 -0.14
N GLN A 269 12.52 -9.30 -0.84
CA GLN A 269 12.75 -9.79 -2.20
C GLN A 269 12.41 -8.77 -3.30
N GLY A 270 11.73 -7.66 -2.96
CA GLY A 270 11.27 -6.66 -3.94
C GLY A 270 10.14 -7.19 -4.81
N ARG A 271 9.99 -6.61 -6.02
CA ARG A 271 8.96 -7.00 -7.00
C ARG A 271 9.49 -8.13 -7.89
N LEU A 272 9.16 -9.37 -7.53
CA LEU A 272 9.67 -10.58 -8.19
C LEU A 272 8.90 -10.97 -9.47
N HIS A 273 7.61 -10.62 -9.53
CA HIS A 273 6.72 -11.04 -10.61
C HIS A 273 6.37 -9.86 -11.53
N ASP A 274 6.06 -10.15 -12.78
CA ASP A 274 5.84 -9.12 -13.78
C ASP A 274 4.43 -8.55 -13.72
N VAL A 275 3.40 -9.31 -14.09
CA VAL A 275 2.04 -8.82 -14.29
C VAL A 275 1.04 -9.64 -13.49
N VAL A 276 0.04 -8.98 -12.92
CA VAL A 276 -1.03 -9.68 -12.21
C VAL A 276 -2.39 -9.01 -12.39
N PHE A 277 -3.40 -9.85 -12.44
CA PHE A 277 -4.79 -9.49 -12.23
C PHE A 277 -5.35 -10.23 -11.02
N ALA A 278 -6.17 -9.57 -10.22
CA ALA A 278 -6.88 -10.20 -9.11
C ALA A 278 -8.36 -9.83 -9.13
N GLY A 279 -9.25 -10.80 -9.21
CA GLY A 279 -10.68 -10.50 -9.26
C GLY A 279 -11.54 -11.68 -9.67
N MET A 280 -12.81 -11.38 -9.96
CA MET A 280 -13.80 -12.34 -10.44
C MET A 280 -14.00 -12.19 -11.93
N TYR A 281 -14.30 -13.31 -12.58
CA TYR A 281 -14.90 -13.35 -13.91
C TYR A 281 -16.40 -13.54 -13.76
N PHE A 282 -17.22 -12.70 -14.42
CA PHE A 282 -18.67 -12.80 -14.40
C PHE A 282 -19.17 -13.27 -15.77
N ARG A 283 -19.78 -14.47 -15.85
CA ARG A 283 -20.35 -14.99 -17.09
C ARG A 283 -21.74 -14.44 -17.38
N ASP A 284 -22.50 -14.14 -16.36
CA ASP A 284 -23.93 -13.82 -16.38
C ASP A 284 -24.26 -12.32 -16.35
N LYS A 285 -23.28 -11.48 -15.99
CA LYS A 285 -23.48 -10.05 -15.85
C LYS A 285 -22.23 -9.25 -16.22
N HIS A 286 -22.34 -7.93 -16.35
CA HIS A 286 -21.27 -6.98 -16.66
C HIS A 286 -20.52 -7.33 -17.97
N PRO A 287 -21.21 -7.30 -19.15
CA PRO A 287 -20.57 -7.59 -20.44
C PRO A 287 -19.39 -6.63 -20.71
N GLU A 288 -19.51 -5.35 -20.37
CA GLU A 288 -18.48 -4.33 -20.55
C GLU A 288 -17.17 -4.71 -19.82
N ARG A 289 -17.32 -5.33 -18.63
CA ARG A 289 -16.17 -5.83 -17.88
C ARG A 289 -15.46 -6.98 -18.62
N ARG A 290 -16.20 -7.86 -19.31
CA ARG A 290 -15.60 -8.94 -20.11
C ARG A 290 -14.84 -8.38 -21.31
N GLU A 291 -15.40 -7.40 -22.00
CA GLU A 291 -14.73 -6.69 -23.09
C GLU A 291 -13.43 -6.04 -22.62
N GLN A 292 -13.46 -5.37 -21.46
CA GLN A 292 -12.23 -4.85 -20.86
C GLN A 292 -11.23 -5.93 -20.48
N MET A 293 -11.68 -7.11 -20.03
CA MET A 293 -10.76 -8.22 -19.78
C MET A 293 -10.08 -8.69 -21.07
N GLU A 294 -10.78 -8.72 -22.18
CA GLU A 294 -10.19 -9.05 -23.48
C GLU A 294 -9.21 -7.98 -23.94
N THR A 295 -9.52 -6.71 -23.74
CA THR A 295 -8.64 -5.59 -24.07
C THR A 295 -7.38 -5.56 -23.19
N VAL A 296 -7.52 -5.80 -21.88
CA VAL A 296 -6.44 -5.56 -20.91
C VAL A 296 -5.63 -6.82 -20.61
N LEU A 297 -6.27 -8.00 -20.48
CA LEU A 297 -5.59 -9.23 -20.06
C LEU A 297 -5.07 -10.06 -21.23
N ASP A 298 -5.85 -10.18 -22.31
CA ASP A 298 -5.48 -11.07 -23.44
C ASP A 298 -4.12 -10.75 -24.06
N PRO A 299 -3.80 -9.47 -24.36
CA PRO A 299 -2.54 -9.15 -25.02
C PRO A 299 -1.30 -9.39 -24.16
N VAL A 300 -1.46 -9.47 -22.83
CA VAL A 300 -0.33 -9.57 -21.89
C VAL A 300 -0.15 -10.99 -21.30
N ARG A 301 -0.90 -11.97 -21.79
CA ARG A 301 -0.78 -13.35 -21.29
C ARG A 301 0.65 -13.89 -21.36
N GLU A 302 1.35 -13.64 -22.47
CA GLU A 302 2.72 -14.08 -22.67
C GLU A 302 3.78 -13.21 -21.93
N LEU A 303 3.37 -12.14 -21.26
CA LEU A 303 4.23 -11.26 -20.47
C LEU A 303 4.33 -11.70 -18.99
N GLY A 304 4.07 -12.96 -18.68
CA GLY A 304 4.12 -13.47 -17.30
C GLY A 304 2.87 -13.11 -16.47
N LEU A 305 1.69 -13.10 -17.11
CA LEU A 305 0.43 -12.82 -16.42
C LEU A 305 0.12 -13.89 -15.37
N HIS A 306 -0.13 -13.44 -14.14
CA HIS A 306 -0.73 -14.23 -13.07
C HIS A 306 -2.15 -13.76 -12.78
N ILE A 307 -3.05 -14.68 -12.45
CA ILE A 307 -4.43 -14.38 -12.09
C ILE A 307 -4.75 -14.99 -10.73
N PHE A 308 -5.10 -14.13 -9.76
CA PHE A 308 -5.73 -14.57 -8.52
C PHE A 308 -7.25 -14.56 -8.71
N ALA A 309 -7.82 -15.74 -8.96
CA ALA A 309 -9.21 -15.93 -9.29
C ALA A 309 -10.06 -16.03 -8.04
N ARG A 310 -10.86 -15.00 -7.76
CA ARG A 310 -11.79 -15.00 -6.62
C ARG A 310 -13.06 -15.77 -6.98
N ASN A 311 -13.45 -16.73 -6.13
CA ASN A 311 -14.65 -17.57 -6.26
C ASN A 311 -14.72 -18.43 -7.55
N GLY A 312 -13.62 -18.60 -8.28
CA GLY A 312 -13.61 -19.30 -9.56
C GLY A 312 -13.94 -20.79 -9.50
N GLU A 313 -13.76 -21.42 -8.32
CA GLU A 313 -14.06 -22.86 -8.10
C GLU A 313 -15.40 -23.10 -7.39
N VAL A 314 -16.11 -22.05 -6.95
CA VAL A 314 -17.30 -22.16 -6.10
C VAL A 314 -18.59 -22.27 -6.91
N ASP A 315 -18.66 -21.62 -8.10
CA ASP A 315 -19.87 -21.53 -8.91
C ASP A 315 -19.49 -21.29 -10.38
N ASP A 316 -20.09 -22.04 -11.30
CA ASP A 316 -19.85 -21.95 -12.75
C ASP A 316 -20.04 -20.55 -13.33
N LYS A 317 -20.88 -19.70 -12.71
CA LYS A 317 -21.07 -18.30 -13.14
C LYS A 317 -19.82 -17.43 -12.96
N TYR A 318 -18.85 -17.86 -12.11
CA TYR A 318 -17.56 -17.22 -11.92
C TYR A 318 -16.41 -17.97 -12.61
N GLY A 319 -16.73 -19.05 -13.33
CA GLY A 319 -15.74 -19.86 -14.02
C GLY A 319 -14.99 -19.09 -15.10
N TRP A 320 -13.68 -19.13 -15.04
CA TRP A 320 -12.81 -18.46 -16.00
C TRP A 320 -12.80 -19.18 -17.36
N PRO A 321 -12.73 -18.45 -18.51
CA PRO A 321 -12.49 -19.03 -19.82
C PRO A 321 -11.20 -19.85 -19.87
N GLU A 322 -11.21 -20.89 -20.73
CA GLU A 322 -10.09 -21.83 -20.88
C GLU A 322 -8.74 -21.14 -21.15
N LYS A 323 -8.76 -20.09 -21.98
CA LYS A 323 -7.57 -19.30 -22.35
C LYS A 323 -6.83 -18.67 -21.15
N TYR A 324 -7.49 -18.50 -20.00
CA TYR A 324 -6.89 -17.93 -18.78
C TYR A 324 -6.47 -18.99 -17.76
N ARG A 325 -6.92 -20.23 -17.87
CA ARG A 325 -6.59 -21.30 -16.90
C ARG A 325 -5.10 -21.47 -16.65
N PRO A 326 -4.21 -21.42 -17.67
CA PRO A 326 -2.77 -21.53 -17.47
C PRO A 326 -2.16 -20.41 -16.60
N HIS A 327 -2.87 -19.30 -16.45
CA HIS A 327 -2.41 -18.12 -15.72
C HIS A 327 -2.99 -18.01 -14.30
N ILE A 328 -3.94 -18.89 -13.90
CA ILE A 328 -4.56 -18.87 -12.59
C ILE A 328 -3.60 -19.48 -11.56
N VAL A 329 -3.08 -18.63 -10.66
CA VAL A 329 -2.11 -19.00 -9.62
C VAL A 329 -2.76 -19.21 -8.24
N GLY A 330 -4.07 -19.13 -8.14
CA GLY A 330 -4.83 -19.37 -6.92
C GLY A 330 -5.81 -18.26 -6.57
N GLU A 331 -6.24 -18.23 -5.32
CA GLU A 331 -7.07 -17.20 -4.70
C GLU A 331 -6.36 -16.67 -3.46
N LEU A 332 -6.46 -15.38 -3.17
CA LEU A 332 -5.83 -14.77 -2.01
C LEU A 332 -6.86 -14.14 -1.07
N PRO A 333 -6.79 -14.43 0.23
CA PRO A 333 -7.45 -13.61 1.24
C PRO A 333 -6.84 -12.21 1.29
N TYR A 334 -7.57 -11.25 1.87
CA TYR A 334 -7.20 -9.84 1.78
C TYR A 334 -5.84 -9.52 2.42
N ASP A 335 -5.50 -10.15 3.52
CA ASP A 335 -4.19 -9.99 4.19
C ASP A 335 -3.02 -10.43 3.30
N GLN A 336 -3.19 -11.46 2.49
CA GLN A 336 -2.20 -11.86 1.48
C GLN A 336 -2.24 -10.94 0.25
N MET A 337 -3.43 -10.48 -0.17
CA MET A 337 -3.54 -9.51 -1.27
C MET A 337 -2.75 -8.23 -1.00
N LEU A 338 -2.76 -7.72 0.24
CA LEU A 338 -1.95 -6.57 0.66
C LEU A 338 -0.43 -6.80 0.46
N ALA A 339 0.04 -8.03 0.65
CA ALA A 339 1.43 -8.38 0.37
C ALA A 339 1.68 -8.47 -1.15
N ALA A 340 0.74 -9.09 -1.89
CA ALA A 340 0.83 -9.22 -3.35
C ALA A 340 0.94 -7.87 -4.06
N TYR A 341 0.30 -6.81 -3.55
CA TYR A 341 0.40 -5.45 -4.10
C TYR A 341 1.85 -4.96 -4.29
N ARG A 342 2.78 -5.47 -3.51
CA ARG A 342 4.21 -5.09 -3.52
C ARG A 342 5.13 -6.16 -4.12
N MET A 343 4.57 -7.30 -4.59
CA MET A 343 5.35 -8.39 -5.19
C MET A 343 5.39 -8.35 -6.71
N TYR A 344 4.46 -7.62 -7.33
CA TYR A 344 4.33 -7.50 -8.79
C TYR A 344 4.79 -6.14 -9.29
N LYS A 345 5.32 -6.12 -10.52
CA LYS A 345 5.74 -4.88 -11.19
C LYS A 345 4.55 -4.07 -11.68
N VAL A 346 3.50 -4.75 -12.18
CA VAL A 346 2.30 -4.12 -12.76
C VAL A 346 1.05 -4.88 -12.31
N PHE A 347 0.02 -4.16 -11.91
CA PHE A 347 -1.32 -4.69 -11.72
C PHE A 347 -2.24 -4.26 -12.85
N LEU A 348 -3.11 -5.19 -13.28
CA LEU A 348 -4.17 -4.90 -14.23
C LEU A 348 -5.48 -4.62 -13.50
N ASN A 349 -6.24 -3.66 -14.02
CA ASN A 349 -7.56 -3.32 -13.52
C ASN A 349 -8.60 -3.33 -14.64
N VAL A 350 -9.79 -3.79 -14.33
CA VAL A 350 -10.98 -3.70 -15.18
C VAL A 350 -12.16 -3.20 -14.35
N ASN A 351 -13.05 -2.45 -14.98
CA ASN A 351 -14.12 -1.74 -14.32
C ASN A 351 -15.49 -2.37 -14.63
N SER A 352 -16.42 -2.32 -13.67
CA SER A 352 -17.80 -2.74 -13.85
C SER A 352 -18.75 -1.55 -14.06
N VAL A 353 -18.31 -0.36 -13.66
CA VAL A 353 -18.99 0.92 -13.89
C VAL A 353 -18.03 1.79 -14.67
N LEU A 354 -18.46 2.25 -15.85
CA LEU A 354 -17.58 2.96 -16.78
C LEU A 354 -17.79 4.47 -16.75
N ASP A 355 -19.03 4.92 -16.70
CA ASP A 355 -19.42 6.32 -16.94
C ASP A 355 -19.50 7.17 -15.66
N SER A 356 -19.40 6.56 -14.47
CA SER A 356 -19.39 7.32 -13.21
C SER A 356 -18.17 8.26 -13.14
N PRO A 357 -18.35 9.51 -12.69
CA PRO A 357 -17.23 10.45 -12.54
C PRO A 357 -16.31 10.12 -11.36
N THR A 358 -16.78 9.34 -10.38
CA THR A 358 -16.08 9.15 -9.12
C THR A 358 -15.97 7.69 -8.66
N MET A 359 -16.87 6.79 -9.14
CA MET A 359 -16.85 5.39 -8.76
C MET A 359 -15.90 4.59 -9.65
N CYS A 360 -14.80 4.14 -9.09
CA CYS A 360 -13.89 3.16 -9.69
C CYS A 360 -13.47 2.11 -8.65
N ALA A 361 -12.76 1.09 -9.13
CA ALA A 361 -12.32 0.01 -8.24
C ALA A 361 -11.40 0.56 -7.12
N ARG A 362 -11.76 0.37 -5.84
CA ARG A 362 -10.96 0.80 -4.68
C ARG A 362 -9.50 0.37 -4.76
N ARG A 363 -9.22 -0.76 -5.42
CA ARG A 363 -7.87 -1.31 -5.60
C ARG A 363 -6.93 -0.36 -6.32
N VAL A 364 -7.44 0.52 -7.18
CA VAL A 364 -6.60 1.52 -7.86
C VAL A 364 -5.98 2.46 -6.84
N PHE A 365 -6.75 2.93 -5.85
CA PHE A 365 -6.23 3.75 -4.73
C PHE A 365 -5.22 2.97 -3.87
N GLU A 366 -5.54 1.71 -3.52
CA GLU A 366 -4.70 0.85 -2.69
C GLU A 366 -3.35 0.55 -3.35
N LEU A 367 -3.34 0.23 -4.65
CA LEU A 367 -2.14 -0.06 -5.44
C LEU A 367 -1.28 1.18 -5.64
N SER A 368 -1.91 2.32 -5.98
CA SER A 368 -1.21 3.60 -6.13
C SER A 368 -0.54 4.00 -4.83
N ALA A 369 -1.21 3.86 -3.67
CA ALA A 369 -0.59 4.08 -2.36
C ALA A 369 0.61 3.14 -2.08
N CYS A 370 0.64 1.95 -2.69
CA CYS A 370 1.78 1.03 -2.62
C CYS A 370 2.90 1.34 -3.64
N ALA A 371 2.82 2.47 -4.34
CA ALA A 371 3.70 2.82 -5.47
C ALA A 371 3.77 1.69 -6.51
N THR A 372 2.65 1.01 -6.76
CA THR A 372 2.54 -0.08 -7.73
C THR A 372 1.73 0.40 -8.93
N PRO A 373 2.36 0.51 -10.11
CA PRO A 373 1.68 0.92 -11.33
C PRO A 373 0.48 0.02 -11.66
N VAL A 374 -0.58 0.67 -12.11
CA VAL A 374 -1.82 0.02 -12.56
C VAL A 374 -2.03 0.35 -14.04
N VAL A 375 -2.28 -0.67 -14.86
CA VAL A 375 -2.81 -0.48 -16.22
C VAL A 375 -4.29 -0.87 -16.18
N SER A 376 -5.16 0.04 -16.57
CA SER A 376 -6.61 -0.12 -16.44
C SER A 376 -7.33 -0.10 -17.79
N GLY A 377 -8.41 -0.86 -17.89
CA GLY A 377 -9.43 -0.56 -18.88
C GLY A 377 -10.07 0.81 -18.60
N TRP A 378 -10.68 1.40 -19.62
CA TRP A 378 -11.25 2.73 -19.49
C TRP A 378 -12.34 2.82 -18.41
N SER A 379 -12.30 3.91 -17.67
CA SER A 379 -13.35 4.36 -16.75
C SER A 379 -13.22 5.87 -16.59
N ARG A 380 -14.33 6.58 -16.68
CA ARG A 380 -14.39 8.04 -16.47
C ARG A 380 -13.80 8.44 -15.12
N ALA A 381 -14.12 7.70 -14.06
CA ALA A 381 -13.59 7.98 -12.72
C ALA A 381 -12.07 7.86 -12.64
N ILE A 382 -11.47 6.88 -13.33
CA ILE A 382 -10.00 6.74 -13.34
C ILE A 382 -9.37 7.87 -14.15
N GLU A 383 -9.93 8.22 -15.29
CA GLU A 383 -9.45 9.30 -16.14
C GLU A 383 -9.53 10.65 -15.43
N GLU A 384 -10.66 10.96 -14.76
CA GLU A 384 -10.86 12.22 -14.02
C GLU A 384 -10.06 12.29 -12.71
N THR A 385 -9.84 11.15 -12.02
CA THR A 385 -9.15 11.13 -10.73
C THR A 385 -7.63 11.04 -10.87
N PHE A 386 -7.13 10.22 -11.80
CA PHE A 386 -5.71 9.89 -11.90
C PHE A 386 -5.04 10.41 -13.18
N GLY A 387 -5.82 10.74 -14.23
CA GLY A 387 -5.25 11.14 -15.52
C GLY A 387 -4.18 10.16 -16.02
N ASP A 388 -3.03 10.68 -16.45
CA ASP A 388 -1.90 9.88 -16.94
C ASP A 388 -1.15 9.06 -15.86
N LEU A 389 -1.48 9.25 -14.59
CA LEU A 389 -0.85 8.51 -13.49
C LEU A 389 -1.27 7.03 -13.45
N VAL A 390 -2.44 6.72 -14.03
CA VAL A 390 -2.94 5.36 -14.23
C VAL A 390 -3.21 5.16 -15.72
N PRO A 391 -2.28 4.54 -16.47
CA PRO A 391 -2.44 4.29 -17.90
C PRO A 391 -3.75 3.56 -18.21
N ILE A 392 -4.51 4.12 -19.14
CA ILE A 392 -5.76 3.56 -19.62
C ILE A 392 -5.50 2.88 -20.97
N ALA A 393 -5.85 1.59 -21.06
CA ALA A 393 -5.84 0.85 -22.30
C ALA A 393 -7.27 0.79 -22.90
N ARG A 394 -7.45 1.41 -24.05
CA ARG A 394 -8.69 1.38 -24.84
C ARG A 394 -8.66 0.27 -25.90
N GLU A 395 -7.45 -0.10 -26.32
CA GLU A 395 -7.18 -1.10 -27.32
C GLU A 395 -6.17 -2.14 -26.81
N PRO A 396 -6.22 -3.40 -27.29
CA PRO A 396 -5.30 -4.46 -26.86
C PRO A 396 -3.82 -4.11 -27.04
N VAL A 397 -3.45 -3.42 -28.11
CA VAL A 397 -2.08 -3.02 -28.40
C VAL A 397 -1.56 -1.99 -27.39
N GLU A 398 -2.42 -1.12 -26.88
CA GLU A 398 -2.07 -0.15 -25.82
C GLU A 398 -1.74 -0.87 -24.53
N SER A 399 -2.59 -1.82 -24.10
CA SER A 399 -2.33 -2.65 -22.92
C SER A 399 -0.99 -3.37 -23.02
N TYR A 400 -0.73 -4.03 -24.15
CA TYR A 400 0.53 -4.72 -24.38
C TYR A 400 1.74 -3.79 -24.24
N ASN A 401 1.72 -2.65 -24.92
CA ASN A 401 2.84 -1.71 -24.93
C ASN A 401 3.05 -1.07 -23.55
N GLN A 402 1.98 -0.62 -22.87
CA GLN A 402 2.06 -0.01 -21.55
C GLN A 402 2.63 -1.01 -20.53
N VAL A 403 2.15 -2.23 -20.51
CA VAL A 403 2.65 -3.28 -19.62
C VAL A 403 4.09 -3.63 -19.95
N LEU A 404 4.44 -3.84 -21.24
CA LEU A 404 5.80 -4.15 -21.68
C LEU A 404 6.80 -3.08 -21.24
N HIS A 405 6.46 -1.81 -21.39
CA HIS A 405 7.31 -0.69 -20.96
C HIS A 405 7.47 -0.70 -19.43
N LEU A 406 6.40 -0.91 -18.68
CA LEU A 406 6.45 -0.92 -17.22
C LEU A 406 7.22 -2.11 -16.64
N ILE A 407 7.19 -3.29 -17.24
CA ILE A 407 7.98 -4.44 -16.77
C ILE A 407 9.46 -4.31 -17.10
N ASN A 408 9.80 -3.66 -18.22
CA ASN A 408 11.18 -3.57 -18.71
C ASN A 408 11.91 -2.29 -18.28
N SER A 409 11.19 -1.21 -17.92
CA SER A 409 11.81 0.05 -17.48
C SER A 409 11.61 0.27 -15.96
N PRO A 410 12.61 -0.05 -15.12
CA PRO A 410 12.55 0.23 -13.68
C PRO A 410 12.36 1.72 -13.36
N GLU A 411 12.95 2.60 -14.17
CA GLU A 411 12.87 4.06 -13.99
C GLU A 411 11.45 4.58 -14.26
N LEU A 412 10.85 4.20 -15.38
CA LEU A 412 9.46 4.56 -15.69
C LEU A 412 8.50 4.02 -14.61
N ARG A 413 8.69 2.76 -14.22
CA ARG A 413 7.87 2.12 -13.17
C ARG A 413 7.98 2.83 -11.84
N ALA A 414 9.19 3.19 -11.40
CA ALA A 414 9.41 3.91 -10.15
C ALA A 414 8.79 5.29 -10.19
N ARG A 415 8.98 6.04 -11.30
CA ARG A 415 8.41 7.39 -11.49
C ARG A 415 6.88 7.36 -11.46
N MET A 416 6.26 6.51 -12.26
CA MET A 416 4.79 6.41 -12.31
C MET A 416 4.21 5.97 -10.96
N GLY A 417 4.81 4.95 -10.33
CA GLY A 417 4.38 4.50 -9.01
C GLY A 417 4.48 5.59 -7.95
N HIS A 418 5.57 6.37 -7.95
CA HIS A 418 5.77 7.47 -7.02
C HIS A 418 4.76 8.61 -7.22
N LEU A 419 4.53 9.03 -8.46
CA LEU A 419 3.57 10.11 -8.75
C LEU A 419 2.14 9.70 -8.42
N ALA A 420 1.72 8.47 -8.76
CA ALA A 420 0.41 7.94 -8.39
C ALA A 420 0.26 7.80 -6.86
N MET A 421 1.32 7.41 -6.15
CA MET A 421 1.34 7.38 -4.68
C MET A 421 1.13 8.77 -4.10
N ARG A 422 1.83 9.78 -4.63
CA ARG A 422 1.71 11.17 -4.19
C ARG A 422 0.27 11.67 -4.33
N GLU A 423 -0.36 11.46 -5.47
CA GLU A 423 -1.76 11.83 -5.71
C GLU A 423 -2.70 11.23 -4.66
N VAL A 424 -2.54 9.92 -4.35
CA VAL A 424 -3.36 9.26 -3.35
C VAL A 424 -3.10 9.79 -1.94
N PHE A 425 -1.83 10.02 -1.57
CA PHE A 425 -1.49 10.55 -0.25
C PHE A 425 -1.97 11.99 -0.05
N ASP A 426 -2.03 12.79 -1.11
CA ASP A 426 -2.46 14.19 -1.03
C ASP A 426 -3.99 14.33 -0.99
N LYS A 427 -4.76 13.40 -1.62
CA LYS A 427 -6.19 13.61 -1.86
C LYS A 427 -7.10 12.42 -1.53
N HIS A 428 -6.56 11.20 -1.48
CA HIS A 428 -7.38 9.99 -1.47
C HIS A 428 -7.04 9.01 -0.34
N LEU A 429 -6.74 9.54 0.85
CA LEU A 429 -6.63 8.74 2.07
C LEU A 429 -7.96 8.66 2.82
N PHE A 430 -8.14 7.64 3.64
CA PHE A 430 -9.31 7.54 4.53
C PHE A 430 -9.40 8.73 5.50
N SER A 431 -8.28 9.34 5.88
CA SER A 431 -8.26 10.58 6.67
C SER A 431 -8.98 11.72 5.97
N HIS A 432 -8.79 11.90 4.64
CA HIS A 432 -9.52 12.90 3.86
C HIS A 432 -11.02 12.60 3.81
N ARG A 433 -11.41 11.32 3.75
CA ARG A 433 -12.84 10.92 3.78
C ARG A 433 -13.49 11.22 5.11
N VAL A 434 -12.76 11.01 6.21
CA VAL A 434 -13.25 11.40 7.55
C VAL A 434 -13.41 12.92 7.65
N ASP A 435 -12.48 13.70 7.10
CA ASP A 435 -12.60 15.16 7.08
C ASP A 435 -13.81 15.63 6.25
N GLN A 436 -14.09 15.01 5.10
CA GLN A 436 -15.29 15.27 4.32
C GLN A 436 -16.57 14.99 5.15
N ILE A 437 -16.61 13.87 5.87
CA ILE A 437 -17.72 13.55 6.77
C ILE A 437 -17.86 14.61 7.86
N LEU A 438 -16.78 14.95 8.56
CA LEU A 438 -16.79 15.95 9.63
C LEU A 438 -17.20 17.34 9.13
N GLN A 439 -16.74 17.73 7.95
CA GLN A 439 -17.12 18.99 7.31
C GLN A 439 -18.63 19.06 7.03
N MET A 440 -19.22 17.99 6.51
CA MET A 440 -20.68 17.93 6.29
C MET A 440 -21.46 17.99 7.61
N LEU A 441 -20.89 17.45 8.70
CA LEU A 441 -21.46 17.54 10.05
C LEU A 441 -21.24 18.89 10.73
N GLY A 442 -20.56 19.86 10.08
CA GLY A 442 -20.18 21.14 10.67
C GLY A 442 -19.18 21.04 11.82
N ARG A 443 -18.39 19.96 11.84
CA ARG A 443 -17.36 19.72 12.88
C ARG A 443 -15.97 20.12 12.36
N PRO A 444 -15.04 20.52 13.26
CA PRO A 444 -13.68 20.83 12.86
C PRO A 444 -12.96 19.65 12.21
N THR A 445 -12.27 19.90 11.13
CA THR A 445 -11.35 18.95 10.50
C THR A 445 -9.97 19.03 11.19
N GLN A 446 -9.28 17.91 11.35
CA GLN A 446 -8.04 17.85 12.14
C GLN A 446 -6.80 17.48 11.32
N LEU A 447 -6.85 17.60 9.99
CA LEU A 447 -5.63 17.38 9.20
C LEU A 447 -4.59 18.47 9.53
N ARG A 448 -3.73 18.18 10.49
CA ARG A 448 -2.53 19.00 10.75
C ARG A 448 -1.38 18.51 9.89
N SER A 449 -0.87 19.38 9.04
CA SER A 449 0.44 19.18 8.46
C SER A 449 1.51 19.33 9.57
N ARG A 450 2.43 18.36 9.67
CA ARG A 450 3.52 18.40 10.66
C ARG A 450 4.45 19.54 10.33
N SER A 451 4.79 20.38 11.30
CA SER A 451 5.75 21.47 11.11
C SER A 451 7.19 20.95 10.98
N ILE A 452 7.95 21.57 10.09
CA ILE A 452 9.36 21.20 9.85
C ILE A 452 10.26 22.41 10.13
N SER A 453 11.33 22.20 10.91
CA SER A 453 12.47 23.10 10.97
C SER A 453 13.61 22.56 10.11
N VAL A 454 14.01 23.29 9.09
CA VAL A 454 15.16 22.96 8.24
C VAL A 454 16.41 23.56 8.86
N VAL A 455 17.33 22.72 9.31
CA VAL A 455 18.65 23.11 9.82
C VAL A 455 19.66 23.00 8.70
N LEU A 456 20.26 24.13 8.33
CA LEU A 456 21.15 24.28 7.19
C LEU A 456 22.42 25.05 7.60
N PRO A 457 23.50 24.36 8.04
CA PRO A 457 24.80 25.00 8.26
C PRO A 457 25.52 25.25 6.93
N THR A 458 26.18 26.39 6.82
CA THR A 458 27.01 26.74 5.66
C THR A 458 28.24 27.51 6.09
N ASN A 459 29.40 27.21 5.52
CA ASN A 459 30.63 27.96 5.63
C ASN A 459 31.03 28.59 4.28
N ARG A 460 30.11 28.63 3.32
CA ARG A 460 30.32 29.09 1.92
C ARG A 460 29.37 30.24 1.60
N ALA A 461 29.86 31.45 1.64
CA ALA A 461 29.07 32.65 1.29
C ALA A 461 28.39 32.56 -0.09
N SER A 462 29.06 31.93 -1.07
CA SER A 462 28.55 31.73 -2.44
C SER A 462 27.37 30.76 -2.52
N GLN A 463 27.13 29.94 -1.52
CA GLN A 463 26.05 28.95 -1.51
C GLN A 463 24.77 29.43 -0.77
N ILE A 464 24.82 30.57 -0.09
CA ILE A 464 23.69 31.07 0.70
C ILE A 464 22.44 31.26 -0.15
N GLU A 465 22.54 31.82 -1.33
CA GLU A 465 21.39 32.05 -2.22
C GLU A 465 20.81 30.75 -2.75
N HIS A 466 21.67 29.79 -3.12
CA HIS A 466 21.24 28.44 -3.52
C HIS A 466 20.53 27.72 -2.38
N ALA A 467 21.09 27.79 -1.16
CA ALA A 467 20.50 27.17 0.04
C ALA A 467 19.11 27.76 0.37
N ILE A 468 18.99 29.11 0.35
CA ILE A 468 17.71 29.80 0.54
C ILE A 468 16.70 29.37 -0.52
N SER A 469 17.08 29.38 -1.80
CA SER A 469 16.23 28.97 -2.91
C SER A 469 15.75 27.49 -2.76
N SER A 470 16.62 26.62 -2.28
CA SER A 470 16.30 25.19 -2.07
C SER A 470 15.23 24.99 -1.00
N VAL A 471 15.20 25.85 0.03
CA VAL A 471 14.17 25.82 1.09
C VAL A 471 12.91 26.56 0.66
N ALA A 472 13.05 27.72 0.02
CA ALA A 472 11.92 28.57 -0.39
C ALA A 472 10.96 27.84 -1.36
N LYS A 473 11.49 27.07 -2.29
CA LYS A 473 10.69 26.31 -3.28
C LYS A 473 9.96 25.09 -2.70
N GLN A 474 10.25 24.64 -1.46
CA GLN A 474 9.52 23.53 -0.86
C GLN A 474 8.04 23.87 -0.73
N ILE A 475 7.16 22.96 -1.15
CA ILE A 475 5.71 23.18 -1.06
C ILE A 475 5.16 22.88 0.33
N HIS A 476 5.86 22.07 1.13
CA HIS A 476 5.44 21.70 2.49
C HIS A 476 5.35 22.93 3.41
N ARG A 477 4.27 23.01 4.17
CA ARG A 477 4.04 24.05 5.21
C ARG A 477 3.34 23.41 6.42
N PRO A 478 3.58 23.87 7.66
CA PRO A 478 4.47 24.98 8.06
C PRO A 478 5.96 24.64 7.96
N LEU A 479 6.80 25.62 7.65
CA LEU A 479 8.23 25.46 7.42
C LEU A 479 9.03 26.60 8.06
N GLN A 480 10.01 26.26 8.93
CA GLN A 480 11.00 27.16 9.52
C GLN A 480 12.37 26.91 8.85
N LEU A 481 13.09 27.96 8.52
CA LEU A 481 14.50 27.89 8.12
C LEU A 481 15.40 28.32 9.28
N ILE A 482 16.34 27.45 9.65
CA ILE A 482 17.42 27.77 10.61
C ILE A 482 18.74 27.63 9.87
N MET A 483 19.32 28.78 9.48
CA MET A 483 20.62 28.82 8.81
C MET A 483 21.73 29.12 9.82
N VAL A 484 22.75 28.26 9.83
CA VAL A 484 23.93 28.44 10.72
C VAL A 484 25.12 28.89 9.86
N LEU A 485 25.54 30.17 10.07
CA LEU A 485 26.67 30.78 9.35
C LEU A 485 27.98 30.39 10.05
N HIS A 486 28.62 29.33 9.58
CA HIS A 486 29.82 28.78 10.21
C HIS A 486 31.08 29.49 9.73
N GLY A 487 31.68 30.30 10.61
CA GLY A 487 32.90 31.05 10.32
C GLY A 487 32.75 32.13 9.24
N LEU A 488 31.51 32.54 8.94
CA LEU A 488 31.24 33.60 7.98
C LEU A 488 31.02 34.95 8.68
N ASP A 489 31.75 35.97 8.23
CA ASP A 489 31.57 37.36 8.67
C ASP A 489 30.47 38.02 7.79
N ILE A 490 29.25 37.62 8.00
CA ILE A 490 28.05 38.10 7.30
C ILE A 490 27.00 38.44 8.35
N ASP A 491 26.38 39.63 8.25
CA ASP A 491 25.30 40.03 9.13
C ASP A 491 24.10 39.05 9.01
N PRO A 492 23.73 38.36 10.10
CA PRO A 492 22.57 37.45 10.11
C PRO A 492 21.27 38.11 9.64
N VAL A 493 21.08 39.40 9.88
CA VAL A 493 19.87 40.14 9.47
C VAL A 493 19.77 40.21 7.98
N VAL A 494 20.87 40.46 7.26
CA VAL A 494 20.90 40.50 5.78
C VAL A 494 20.52 39.16 5.18
N VAL A 495 20.99 38.06 5.78
CA VAL A 495 20.65 36.70 5.30
C VAL A 495 19.19 36.37 5.59
N ALA A 496 18.69 36.75 6.78
CA ALA A 496 17.28 36.55 7.13
C ALA A 496 16.35 37.34 6.21
N ASP A 497 16.70 38.57 5.87
CA ASP A 497 15.90 39.39 4.94
C ASP A 497 15.91 38.82 3.52
N LYS A 498 17.04 38.31 3.02
CA LYS A 498 17.08 37.55 1.75
C LYS A 498 16.14 36.35 1.77
N ALA A 499 16.11 35.57 2.85
CA ALA A 499 15.23 34.42 2.98
C ALA A 499 13.74 34.83 3.03
N ARG A 500 13.41 35.91 3.73
CA ARG A 500 12.04 36.47 3.75
C ARG A 500 11.61 36.96 2.39
N MET A 501 12.52 37.66 1.65
CA MET A 501 12.26 38.08 0.27
C MET A 501 12.04 36.92 -0.70
N ALA A 502 12.64 35.74 -0.42
CA ALA A 502 12.40 34.51 -1.15
C ALA A 502 11.10 33.78 -0.75
N GLY A 503 10.33 34.32 0.21
CA GLY A 503 9.03 33.78 0.62
C GLY A 503 9.07 32.87 1.86
N ILE A 504 10.20 32.77 2.58
CA ILE A 504 10.27 32.01 3.83
C ILE A 504 9.92 32.97 5.00
N THR A 505 8.78 32.76 5.62
CA THR A 505 8.28 33.67 6.68
C THR A 505 8.94 33.45 8.04
N ASP A 506 9.24 32.21 8.38
CA ASP A 506 9.85 31.80 9.65
C ASP A 506 11.35 31.50 9.42
N VAL A 507 12.20 32.45 9.83
CA VAL A 507 13.64 32.40 9.57
C VAL A 507 14.42 32.77 10.81
N THR A 508 15.34 31.91 11.20
CA THR A 508 16.36 32.13 12.23
C THR A 508 17.74 31.98 11.61
N VAL A 509 18.61 32.95 11.79
CA VAL A 509 20.00 32.90 11.30
C VAL A 509 20.94 33.02 12.49
N LEU A 510 21.81 32.03 12.67
CA LEU A 510 22.71 31.89 13.79
C LEU A 510 24.17 32.01 13.35
N PRO A 511 24.95 32.95 13.87
CA PRO A 511 26.39 32.95 13.66
C PRO A 511 27.05 31.82 14.47
N ALA A 512 28.05 31.17 13.90
CA ALA A 512 28.83 30.13 14.54
C ALA A 512 30.33 30.37 14.33
N ALA A 513 31.12 30.20 15.38
CA ALA A 513 32.55 30.41 15.33
C ALA A 513 33.25 29.39 14.43
N PRO A 514 34.32 29.74 13.69
CA PRO A 514 34.99 28.86 12.71
C PRO A 514 35.64 27.62 13.36
N GLU A 515 35.89 27.62 14.66
CA GLU A 515 36.46 26.52 15.43
C GLU A 515 35.45 25.41 15.72
N LEU A 516 34.15 25.69 15.61
CA LEU A 516 33.11 24.71 15.84
C LEU A 516 33.15 23.60 14.76
N SER A 517 32.81 22.39 15.16
CA SER A 517 32.60 21.31 14.20
C SER A 517 31.26 21.44 13.47
N LEU A 518 31.09 20.73 12.37
CA LEU A 518 29.80 20.64 11.67
C LEU A 518 28.70 20.07 12.58
N GLY A 519 29.02 19.04 13.39
CA GLY A 519 28.10 18.47 14.36
C GLY A 519 27.67 19.49 15.43
N ALA A 520 28.58 20.33 15.92
CA ALA A 520 28.26 21.40 16.85
C ALA A 520 27.34 22.47 16.19
N CYS A 521 27.61 22.83 14.94
CA CYS A 521 26.75 23.74 14.19
C CYS A 521 25.33 23.14 13.96
N MET A 522 25.23 21.84 13.68
CA MET A 522 23.94 21.16 13.60
C MET A 522 23.18 21.24 14.93
N ASN A 523 23.85 21.01 16.07
CA ASN A 523 23.23 21.06 17.38
C ASN A 523 22.77 22.48 17.77
N LEU A 524 23.48 23.54 17.34
CA LEU A 524 23.01 24.91 17.49
C LEU A 524 21.66 25.11 16.74
N GLY A 525 21.56 24.63 15.53
CA GLY A 525 20.32 24.72 14.76
C GLY A 525 19.19 23.86 15.35
N ILE A 526 19.49 22.65 15.85
CA ILE A 526 18.52 21.78 16.52
C ILE A 526 17.96 22.42 17.80
N ALA A 527 18.81 23.13 18.54
CA ALA A 527 18.37 23.83 19.74
C ALA A 527 17.40 24.98 19.46
N ALA A 528 17.50 25.63 18.29
CA ALA A 528 16.61 26.70 17.83
C ALA A 528 15.37 26.20 17.07
N ALA A 529 15.25 24.88 16.81
CA ALA A 529 14.17 24.30 16.04
C ALA A 529 12.87 24.27 16.84
N GLU A 530 11.76 24.74 16.23
CA GLU A 530 10.41 24.76 16.81
C GLU A 530 9.48 23.72 16.17
N GLY A 531 9.86 23.14 15.02
CA GLY A 531 9.07 22.16 14.29
C GLY A 531 8.96 20.83 15.04
N GLU A 532 7.87 20.09 14.73
CA GLU A 532 7.67 18.71 15.16
C GLU A 532 8.71 17.76 14.52
N LEU A 533 9.15 18.10 13.32
CA LEU A 533 10.20 17.40 12.59
C LEU A 533 11.37 18.35 12.33
N ILE A 534 12.57 17.80 12.26
CA ILE A 534 13.79 18.52 11.90
C ILE A 534 14.37 17.89 10.63
N ALA A 535 14.65 18.71 9.62
CA ALA A 535 15.32 18.32 8.40
C ALA A 535 16.75 18.84 8.36
N LYS A 536 17.73 17.99 8.03
CA LYS A 536 19.08 18.40 7.64
C LYS A 536 19.11 18.60 6.12
N MET A 537 19.43 19.78 5.65
CA MET A 537 19.70 20.06 4.25
C MET A 537 21.12 20.63 4.11
N ASP A 538 21.82 20.19 3.06
CA ASP A 538 23.16 20.70 2.75
C ASP A 538 23.06 21.83 1.72
N ASP A 539 24.03 22.74 1.72
CA ASP A 539 24.02 23.96 0.91
C ASP A 539 24.45 23.75 -0.56
N ASP A 540 24.89 22.53 -0.95
CA ASP A 540 25.43 22.22 -2.28
C ASP A 540 24.68 21.12 -3.06
N ASN A 541 23.64 20.53 -2.50
CA ASN A 541 22.83 19.53 -3.17
C ASN A 541 21.61 20.14 -3.88
N LEU A 542 20.96 19.37 -4.79
CA LEU A 542 19.68 19.77 -5.38
C LEU A 542 18.52 19.11 -4.65
N TYR A 543 17.53 19.91 -4.30
CA TYR A 543 16.29 19.49 -3.66
C TYR A 543 15.11 19.95 -4.50
N GLY A 544 14.23 19.04 -4.93
CA GLY A 544 12.99 19.36 -5.64
C GLY A 544 11.95 19.99 -4.73
N GLU A 545 10.90 20.58 -5.29
CA GLU A 545 9.84 21.24 -4.52
C GLU A 545 9.04 20.29 -3.63
N HIS A 546 8.93 19.02 -4.03
CA HIS A 546 8.26 17.96 -3.30
C HIS A 546 9.15 17.20 -2.30
N TYR A 547 10.43 17.57 -2.15
CA TYR A 547 11.39 16.82 -1.35
C TYR A 547 10.93 16.60 0.10
N LEU A 548 10.57 17.68 0.80
CA LEU A 548 10.13 17.57 2.20
C LEU A 548 8.74 16.93 2.31
N SER A 549 7.80 17.25 1.43
CA SER A 549 6.46 16.66 1.46
C SER A 549 6.48 15.15 1.21
N ASP A 550 7.33 14.66 0.30
CA ASP A 550 7.49 13.22 0.06
C ASP A 550 8.09 12.49 1.27
N LEU A 551 9.07 13.10 1.96
CA LEU A 551 9.67 12.51 3.16
C LEU A 551 8.69 12.49 4.35
N VAL A 552 7.89 13.54 4.54
CA VAL A 552 6.89 13.61 5.63
C VAL A 552 5.87 12.50 5.52
N ARG A 553 5.40 12.18 4.30
CA ARG A 553 4.43 11.10 4.09
C ARG A 553 4.91 9.74 4.64
N ALA A 554 6.23 9.54 4.72
CA ALA A 554 6.77 8.30 5.26
C ALA A 554 6.42 8.09 6.75
N PHE A 555 6.19 9.14 7.52
CA PHE A 555 5.75 9.03 8.91
C PHE A 555 4.28 8.61 9.05
N ASP A 556 3.48 8.65 8.00
CA ASP A 556 2.09 8.22 8.04
C ASP A 556 1.97 6.69 7.97
N TYR A 557 2.97 6.01 7.39
CA TYR A 557 2.94 4.57 7.19
C TYR A 557 4.12 3.80 7.81
N SER A 558 5.24 4.48 8.08
CA SER A 558 6.37 3.86 8.79
C SER A 558 6.31 4.24 10.26
N ASP A 559 6.90 3.42 11.10
CA ASP A 559 7.14 3.70 12.50
C ASP A 559 8.60 4.14 12.74
N ALA A 560 9.20 4.79 11.73
CA ALA A 560 10.54 5.31 11.77
C ALA A 560 10.59 6.65 12.53
N GLU A 561 11.67 6.87 13.27
CA GLU A 561 11.97 8.15 13.92
C GLU A 561 12.88 9.02 13.04
N LEU A 562 13.61 8.38 12.10
CA LEU A 562 14.42 9.03 11.08
C LEU A 562 14.05 8.50 9.70
N VAL A 563 13.76 9.42 8.79
CA VAL A 563 13.53 9.15 7.37
C VAL A 563 14.64 9.81 6.55
N GLY A 564 15.10 9.16 5.50
CA GLY A 564 16.09 9.73 4.58
C GLY A 564 16.08 8.99 3.25
N LYS A 565 17.06 9.24 2.40
CA LYS A 565 17.18 8.58 1.09
C LYS A 565 18.43 7.71 1.04
N GLY A 566 18.24 6.39 1.07
CA GLY A 566 19.32 5.42 0.80
C GLY A 566 19.56 5.31 -0.72
N ALA A 567 18.51 5.02 -1.46
CA ALA A 567 18.51 5.14 -2.92
C ALA A 567 18.37 6.62 -3.31
N HIS A 568 19.32 7.15 -4.07
CA HIS A 568 19.31 8.54 -4.52
C HIS A 568 20.14 8.72 -5.78
N TYR A 569 19.84 9.76 -6.52
CA TYR A 569 20.65 10.14 -7.68
C TYR A 569 21.87 10.96 -7.27
N ALA A 570 22.97 10.72 -7.95
CA ALA A 570 24.19 11.50 -7.85
C ALA A 570 24.57 12.02 -9.25
N TYR A 571 24.81 13.32 -9.36
CA TYR A 571 25.31 13.95 -10.58
C TYR A 571 26.80 14.25 -10.43
N PHE A 572 27.58 13.77 -11.39
CA PHE A 572 29.02 13.99 -11.47
C PHE A 572 29.32 15.01 -12.55
N GLU A 573 29.46 16.28 -12.16
CA GLU A 573 29.63 17.43 -13.07
C GLU A 573 30.80 17.24 -14.02
N GLY A 574 31.99 16.86 -13.52
CA GLY A 574 33.18 16.65 -14.33
C GLY A 574 33.07 15.53 -15.39
N ARG A 575 32.01 14.72 -15.34
CA ARG A 575 31.72 13.66 -16.32
C ARG A 575 30.39 13.87 -17.03
N ASN A 576 29.65 14.90 -16.66
CA ASN A 576 28.29 15.17 -17.10
C ASN A 576 27.41 13.92 -17.08
N THR A 577 27.40 13.21 -15.93
CA THR A 577 26.76 11.87 -15.79
C THR A 577 25.93 11.80 -14.53
N THR A 578 24.70 11.30 -14.66
CA THR A 578 23.82 10.98 -13.54
C THR A 578 23.79 9.48 -13.29
N MET A 579 23.94 9.09 -12.04
CA MET A 579 23.94 7.71 -11.58
C MET A 579 22.95 7.54 -10.42
N LEU A 580 22.27 6.40 -10.37
CA LEU A 580 21.45 6.00 -9.23
C LEU A 580 22.31 5.20 -8.25
N ARG A 581 22.48 5.70 -7.04
CA ARG A 581 23.21 5.03 -5.96
C ARG A 581 22.28 4.16 -5.13
N LEU A 582 22.78 3.00 -4.73
CA LEU A 582 22.10 2.05 -3.82
C LEU A 582 20.63 1.78 -4.18
N PRO A 583 20.29 1.44 -5.45
CA PRO A 583 18.90 1.32 -5.92
C PRO A 583 18.06 0.32 -5.12
N GLY A 584 18.69 -0.70 -4.51
CA GLY A 584 18.01 -1.70 -3.69
C GLY A 584 17.52 -1.19 -2.32
N LEU A 585 17.84 0.05 -1.95
CA LEU A 585 17.46 0.61 -0.63
C LEU A 585 16.19 1.46 -0.66
N GLU A 586 15.55 1.63 -1.81
CA GLU A 586 14.31 2.39 -1.92
C GLU A 586 13.16 1.71 -1.17
N HIS A 587 12.37 2.50 -0.44
CA HIS A 587 11.20 2.08 0.33
C HIS A 587 11.47 0.93 1.32
N ARG A 588 12.56 1.04 2.10
CA ARG A 588 12.98 0.01 3.06
C ARG A 588 13.45 0.60 4.38
N TYR A 589 13.32 -0.18 5.43
CA TYR A 589 14.05 0.11 6.66
C TYR A 589 15.55 -0.16 6.40
N SER A 590 16.38 0.86 6.59
CA SER A 590 17.81 0.80 6.30
C SER A 590 18.57 1.82 7.12
N PHE A 591 19.74 1.44 7.60
CA PHE A 591 20.71 2.34 8.23
C PHE A 591 21.61 3.08 7.24
N LEU A 592 21.46 2.80 5.94
CA LEU A 592 22.23 3.43 4.88
C LEU A 592 21.37 4.52 4.21
N VAL A 593 21.29 5.67 4.84
CA VAL A 593 20.64 6.88 4.30
C VAL A 593 21.66 8.01 4.16
N GLN A 594 21.48 8.83 3.13
CA GLN A 594 22.40 9.96 2.84
C GLN A 594 22.23 11.07 3.88
N GLY A 595 23.33 11.56 4.46
CA GLY A 595 23.33 12.53 5.55
C GLY A 595 22.57 13.82 5.23
N GLY A 596 22.75 14.38 4.03
CA GLY A 596 22.00 15.56 3.56
C GLY A 596 20.53 15.33 3.28
N THR A 597 19.96 14.16 3.70
CA THR A 597 18.55 13.83 3.47
C THR A 597 17.79 13.48 4.76
N PHE A 598 18.37 13.73 5.91
CA PHE A 598 17.74 13.38 7.18
C PHE A 598 16.51 14.26 7.46
N LEU A 599 15.39 13.61 7.72
CA LEU A 599 14.19 14.17 8.31
C LEU A 599 13.79 13.28 9.50
N GLY A 600 13.82 13.80 10.71
CA GLY A 600 13.53 13.02 11.90
C GLY A 600 12.66 13.79 12.89
N THR A 601 12.14 13.06 13.89
CA THR A 601 11.40 13.71 14.98
C THR A 601 12.31 14.67 15.76
N ALA A 602 11.78 15.81 16.16
CA ALA A 602 12.55 16.77 16.95
C ALA A 602 13.00 16.16 18.30
N GLU A 603 12.20 15.26 18.87
CA GLU A 603 12.53 14.52 20.07
C GLU A 603 13.78 13.64 19.87
N MET A 604 13.84 12.88 18.78
CA MET A 604 14.99 12.05 18.44
C MET A 604 16.26 12.91 18.29
N PHE A 605 16.20 13.99 17.50
CA PHE A 605 17.37 14.85 17.32
C PHE A 605 17.83 15.54 18.60
N ARG A 606 16.92 15.97 19.48
CA ARG A 606 17.26 16.57 20.78
C ARG A 606 17.85 15.56 21.76
N SER A 607 17.38 14.29 21.70
CA SER A 607 17.86 13.21 22.58
C SER A 607 19.25 12.72 22.20
N TYR A 608 19.53 12.59 20.90
CA TYR A 608 20.78 12.02 20.41
C TYR A 608 21.84 13.09 20.09
N GLY A 609 21.45 14.18 19.44
CA GLY A 609 22.37 15.19 18.93
C GLY A 609 23.38 14.65 17.91
N PHE A 610 24.05 15.52 17.20
CA PHE A 610 25.20 15.16 16.38
C PHE A 610 26.46 15.13 17.26
N PRO A 611 27.40 14.18 17.02
CA PRO A 611 28.70 14.21 17.70
C PRO A 611 29.50 15.44 17.27
N ASP A 612 30.39 15.90 18.16
CA ASP A 612 31.29 17.03 17.90
C ASP A 612 32.40 16.64 16.90
N LEU A 613 32.01 16.48 15.64
CA LEU A 613 32.85 16.06 14.53
C LEU A 613 32.56 16.92 13.29
N THR A 614 33.62 17.24 12.53
CA THR A 614 33.52 17.93 11.24
C THR A 614 33.28 16.97 10.09
N ARG A 615 33.62 15.68 10.25
CA ARG A 615 33.43 14.61 9.24
C ARG A 615 32.94 13.35 9.91
N GLY A 616 31.93 12.71 9.29
CA GLY A 616 31.37 11.46 9.77
C GLY A 616 30.36 11.62 10.90
N GLU A 617 29.94 12.84 11.21
CA GLU A 617 28.90 13.19 12.20
C GLU A 617 27.59 12.43 11.92
N ASP A 618 27.17 12.38 10.66
CA ASP A 618 25.99 11.64 10.18
C ASP A 618 26.13 10.13 10.44
N THR A 619 27.29 9.56 10.09
CA THR A 619 27.55 8.11 10.25
C THR A 619 27.56 7.70 11.72
N HIS A 620 28.12 8.53 12.60
CA HIS A 620 28.12 8.27 14.02
C HIS A 620 26.73 8.39 14.64
N LEU A 621 25.94 9.39 14.23
CA LEU A 621 24.55 9.49 14.65
C LEU A 621 23.76 8.24 14.26
N VAL A 622 23.80 7.86 13.00
CA VAL A 622 23.10 6.65 12.48
C VAL A 622 23.56 5.38 13.21
N ARG A 623 24.84 5.27 13.56
CA ARG A 623 25.36 4.12 14.32
C ARG A 623 24.74 4.05 15.72
N ARG A 624 24.70 5.16 16.45
CA ARG A 624 24.06 5.25 17.79
C ARG A 624 22.57 4.90 17.70
N LEU A 625 21.85 5.48 16.74
CA LEU A 625 20.44 5.16 16.50
C LEU A 625 20.23 3.67 16.26
N LYS A 626 21.11 3.04 15.47
CA LYS A 626 21.08 1.59 15.19
C LYS A 626 21.34 0.75 16.45
N GLU A 627 22.33 1.13 17.26
CA GLU A 627 22.69 0.44 18.50
C GLU A 627 21.52 0.46 19.51
N ASP A 628 20.77 1.54 19.55
CA ASP A 628 19.60 1.71 20.41
C ASP A 628 18.29 1.18 19.78
N GLY A 629 18.35 0.58 18.60
CA GLY A 629 17.21 -0.04 17.94
C GLY A 629 16.23 0.93 17.30
N VAL A 630 16.60 2.22 17.16
CA VAL A 630 15.78 3.24 16.50
C VAL A 630 15.57 2.88 15.03
N LYS A 631 14.32 2.97 14.58
CA LYS A 631 13.98 2.62 13.20
C LYS A 631 14.28 3.78 12.24
N ILE A 632 15.03 3.46 11.19
CA ILE A 632 15.39 4.38 10.11
C ILE A 632 14.78 3.86 8.82
N TYR A 633 14.09 4.74 8.08
CA TYR A 633 13.43 4.40 6.83
C TYR A 633 14.07 5.13 5.65
N SER A 634 14.39 4.39 4.61
CA SER A 634 14.79 4.92 3.31
C SER A 634 13.59 5.07 2.41
N ALA A 635 13.24 6.30 2.06
CA ALA A 635 12.10 6.66 1.22
C ALA A 635 12.37 6.41 -0.28
N ASP A 636 11.69 7.13 -1.15
CA ASP A 636 11.87 7.13 -2.60
C ASP A 636 13.23 7.74 -3.03
N ARG A 637 13.55 7.62 -4.33
CA ARG A 637 14.79 8.11 -4.94
C ARG A 637 14.72 9.52 -5.51
N PHE A 638 13.52 10.14 -5.61
CA PHE A 638 13.25 11.38 -6.33
C PHE A 638 13.42 12.62 -5.46
N ASN A 639 13.40 13.79 -6.08
CA ASN A 639 13.44 15.11 -5.45
C ASN A 639 14.71 15.42 -4.63
N PHE A 640 15.76 14.59 -4.78
CA PHE A 640 17.08 14.83 -4.21
C PHE A 640 18.19 14.39 -5.17
N VAL A 641 19.19 15.24 -5.39
CA VAL A 641 20.39 14.90 -6.14
C VAL A 641 21.62 15.27 -5.34
N TYR A 642 22.43 14.25 -5.08
CA TYR A 642 23.76 14.47 -4.53
C TYR A 642 24.66 15.06 -5.62
N TRP A 643 24.98 16.35 -5.51
CA TRP A 643 25.80 17.06 -6.49
C TRP A 643 27.29 16.84 -6.24
N ARG A 644 28.04 16.43 -7.25
CA ARG A 644 29.50 16.29 -7.19
C ARG A 644 30.14 17.22 -8.21
N SER A 645 30.65 18.36 -7.70
CA SER A 645 31.38 19.35 -8.53
C SER A 645 32.61 18.71 -9.18
N ALA A 646 32.99 19.27 -10.34
CA ALA A 646 34.23 18.93 -11.02
C ALA A 646 35.47 19.28 -10.17
N ASP A 647 35.38 20.30 -9.33
CA ASP A 647 36.41 20.70 -8.38
C ASP A 647 36.18 19.93 -7.03
N ALA A 648 37.07 18.98 -6.76
CA ALA A 648 37.05 18.18 -5.52
C ALA A 648 37.22 19.04 -4.24
N ALA A 649 37.83 20.23 -4.34
CA ALA A 649 38.05 21.12 -3.20
C ALA A 649 36.73 21.75 -2.68
N MET A 650 35.70 21.78 -3.54
CA MET A 650 34.36 22.29 -3.16
C MET A 650 33.60 21.37 -2.22
N HIS A 651 34.10 20.15 -1.92
CA HIS A 651 33.40 19.21 -1.06
C HIS A 651 34.12 18.95 0.27
N THR A 652 33.38 18.92 1.36
CA THR A 652 33.86 18.54 2.68
C THR A 652 34.35 17.09 2.68
N TRP A 653 33.67 16.19 1.96
CA TRP A 653 34.04 14.79 1.79
C TRP A 653 34.73 14.55 0.43
N GLN A 654 36.05 14.51 0.44
CA GLN A 654 36.89 14.29 -0.76
C GLN A 654 37.00 12.78 -1.09
N ALA A 655 35.85 12.10 -1.27
CA ALA A 655 35.85 10.69 -1.66
C ALA A 655 36.29 10.50 -3.10
N ASP A 656 37.08 9.46 -3.33
CA ASP A 656 37.44 9.00 -4.68
C ASP A 656 36.16 8.62 -5.47
N HIS A 657 36.12 9.03 -6.73
CA HIS A 657 35.05 8.68 -7.66
C HIS A 657 34.77 7.16 -7.72
N ILE A 658 35.81 6.32 -7.61
CA ILE A 658 35.67 4.86 -7.60
C ILE A 658 34.82 4.40 -6.40
N LYS A 659 34.99 4.98 -5.22
CA LYS A 659 34.19 4.65 -4.04
C LYS A 659 32.72 5.07 -4.19
N LEU A 660 32.47 6.22 -4.83
CA LEU A 660 31.13 6.74 -5.03
C LEU A 660 30.34 5.96 -6.09
N THR A 661 31.03 5.44 -7.12
CA THR A 661 30.41 4.69 -8.22
C THR A 661 30.29 3.18 -7.96
N ARG A 662 30.99 2.62 -6.96
CA ARG A 662 31.04 1.17 -6.67
C ARG A 662 29.67 0.52 -6.52
N ASN A 663 28.70 1.24 -5.92
CA ASN A 663 27.33 0.76 -5.69
C ASN A 663 26.31 1.65 -6.41
N ALA A 664 26.67 2.16 -7.57
CA ALA A 664 25.83 3.00 -8.40
C ALA A 664 25.59 2.35 -9.76
N GLN A 665 24.39 2.58 -10.28
CA GLN A 665 24.01 2.19 -11.64
C GLN A 665 24.00 3.45 -12.50
N PHE A 666 24.56 3.38 -13.71
CA PHE A 666 24.43 4.43 -14.69
C PHE A 666 22.96 4.62 -15.04
N SER A 667 22.47 5.85 -14.94
CA SER A 667 21.12 6.20 -15.36
C SER A 667 21.12 6.86 -16.73
N PHE A 668 21.80 8.00 -16.87
CA PHE A 668 21.91 8.71 -18.14
C PHE A 668 23.08 9.70 -18.14
N ALA A 669 23.45 10.16 -19.32
CA ALA A 669 24.35 11.29 -19.50
C ALA A 669 23.57 12.60 -19.43
N GLY A 670 24.10 13.59 -18.70
CA GLY A 670 23.45 14.88 -18.50
C GLY A 670 22.99 15.15 -17.08
N ARG A 671 22.47 16.36 -16.89
CA ARG A 671 21.89 16.83 -15.61
C ARG A 671 20.57 16.12 -15.30
N PRO A 672 20.27 15.92 -14.02
CA PRO A 672 19.12 15.11 -13.60
C PRO A 672 17.80 15.88 -13.42
N ASP A 673 17.80 17.21 -13.59
CA ASP A 673 16.72 18.10 -13.14
C ASP A 673 15.33 17.58 -13.57
N ASP A 674 15.09 17.37 -14.87
CA ASP A 674 13.78 16.95 -15.40
C ASP A 674 13.40 15.49 -15.10
N HIS A 675 14.39 14.66 -14.75
CA HIS A 675 14.16 13.24 -14.48
C HIS A 675 13.98 12.94 -13.01
N VAL A 676 14.57 13.72 -12.12
CA VAL A 676 14.66 13.45 -10.69
C VAL A 676 13.83 14.41 -9.86
N LEU A 677 13.77 15.68 -10.23
CA LEU A 677 12.98 16.70 -9.52
C LEU A 677 11.55 16.69 -10.07
N ILE A 678 10.68 15.85 -9.52
CA ILE A 678 9.33 15.55 -10.04
C ILE A 678 8.24 15.85 -9.02
#